data_9f9a72e68552b8692c7a99758184a8b2
#
_entry.id   9f9a72e68552b8692c7a99758184a8b2
#
_cell.length_a   1.000
_cell.length_b   1.000
_cell.length_c   1.000
_cell.angle_alpha   90.00
_cell.angle_beta   90.00
_cell.angle_gamma   90.00
#
_symmetry.space_group_name_H-M   'P 1'
#
loop_
_entity.id
_entity.type
_entity.pdbx_description
1 polymer ?
#
loop_
_entity_poly.entity_id
_entity_poly.type
_entity_poly.pdbx_seq_one_letter_code
_entity_poly.pdbx_strand_id
1 'polypeptide(L)'
;MERYCPQEIEVKWQNIWETERSCHTELDDTKPKYYVLEMFPYPSGKLHMGHVRNYSIGDVVARFRTMEGYNVLHPMGFDSFGMPAENAAIKNKVHPAQWTYANIENMERQQKALGLAYDWEREVITCREDYYRWTQWLFELFYKKGLAYKKAASVNWCDTCGTVLANEQVEDGKCWRCKSEVHKKNLAQWFFKITDYADELLADLAKLPGWPERVKTMQENWIGRSEGLEFRLPTPTLATEIPVYTTRPDTVFGMTFVALAPEHPLVDKICAISDKADEIRAFCTRVRNQSDIERASSESEKEGIFTGLYCTNPFNGEQVEIWITNYVLFEYGTGAVMAVPSEDQRDWMFATKYGIRKILTIRPPEGKLRLEDMTEAYVEKEGFLINSGKFTGMEMHAAMGAIIDEAEAQGFGKRRVNYRLRDWLISRQRYWGAPIPIINCEKCGEVLVPEEELPVRLPEDVSFEQGAVSPLSSSEHFLHCTCPKCGGEATRETDTMDTFICSSWYYYRYADPHNTERPFDRDQVNYWAPVDQYIGGIEHAILHLLYARFFTKVLRDAGMLDFDEPFTNLLTQGMVIKDGAKMSKSLGNVVSPEEIIEHYGADTARLFILFAAPVDRDLDWSDQGVEGAFRFLNRVWRILLQFEKVIKGASDVYDVSSLSAEEVDLRRVLHTTIRKVTEDVRDRFMFNTAISSVMELVNAFYAFQEKELSPALARETASALLRMLAPFAPHITEELWERLFTGSVHAQKWPACDASALTRDEIEVVLQINGKVRGRVKIAADLDREAMERIVTELPRAKELTEGKTIVKVVCVPGKLVNIVVK
;
A
#
# COMPACT_ATOMS: atom_id res chain seq x y z
N MET A 1 41.77 11.89 21.83
CA MET A 1 40.61 12.28 20.98
C MET A 1 39.35 12.02 21.77
N GLU A 2 38.44 12.96 21.82
CA GLU A 2 37.15 12.86 22.51
C GLU A 2 36.32 11.70 21.90
N ARG A 3 35.68 10.95 22.77
CA ARG A 3 34.87 9.77 22.34
C ARG A 3 33.49 10.21 21.88
N TYR A 4 32.97 9.62 20.84
CA TYR A 4 31.56 9.77 20.45
C TYR A 4 30.64 9.13 21.49
N CYS A 5 29.77 9.93 22.11
CA CYS A 5 28.82 9.54 23.14
C CYS A 5 27.39 9.84 22.66
N PRO A 6 26.73 8.94 21.92
CA PRO A 6 25.39 9.23 21.36
C PRO A 6 24.37 9.59 22.44
N GLN A 7 24.38 8.93 23.61
CA GLN A 7 23.42 9.16 24.68
C GLN A 7 23.42 10.61 25.23
N GLU A 8 24.55 11.29 25.21
CA GLU A 8 24.64 12.69 25.62
C GLU A 8 24.26 13.65 24.49
N ILE A 9 24.76 13.36 23.29
CA ILE A 9 24.56 14.18 22.08
C ILE A 9 23.08 14.15 21.65
N GLU A 10 22.48 12.97 21.61
CA GLU A 10 21.09 12.81 21.16
C GLU A 10 20.11 13.51 22.08
N VAL A 11 20.25 13.35 23.39
CA VAL A 11 19.40 14.02 24.39
C VAL A 11 19.57 15.54 24.31
N LYS A 12 20.80 16.05 24.13
CA LYS A 12 21.06 17.48 23.94
C LYS A 12 20.25 18.03 22.78
N TRP A 13 20.37 17.41 21.61
CA TRP A 13 19.74 17.93 20.38
C TRP A 13 18.23 17.75 20.37
N GLN A 14 17.70 16.65 20.89
CA GLN A 14 16.25 16.46 21.04
C GLN A 14 15.63 17.56 21.89
N ASN A 15 16.24 17.91 23.03
CA ASN A 15 15.76 18.99 23.87
C ASN A 15 15.83 20.36 23.19
N ILE A 16 16.89 20.64 22.41
CA ILE A 16 17.02 21.89 21.66
C ILE A 16 15.91 21.97 20.60
N TRP A 17 15.76 20.93 19.75
CA TRP A 17 14.75 20.90 18.68
C TRP A 17 13.31 21.02 19.21
N GLU A 18 13.02 20.41 20.36
CA GLU A 18 11.72 20.54 21.00
C GLU A 18 11.48 21.97 21.53
N THR A 19 12.49 22.55 22.19
CA THR A 19 12.42 23.91 22.75
C THR A 19 12.31 24.99 21.67
N GLU A 20 13.04 24.85 20.59
CA GLU A 20 13.06 25.77 19.46
C GLU A 20 11.90 25.52 18.47
N ARG A 21 11.14 24.43 18.64
CA ARG A 21 10.07 24.02 17.72
C ARG A 21 10.57 23.92 16.27
N SER A 22 11.78 23.36 16.10
CA SER A 22 12.54 23.41 14.84
C SER A 22 11.84 22.78 13.64
N CYS A 23 10.81 21.94 13.88
CA CYS A 23 10.04 21.24 12.84
C CYS A 23 8.66 21.83 12.60
N HIS A 24 8.30 22.93 13.30
CA HIS A 24 7.01 23.58 13.11
C HIS A 24 6.95 24.25 11.74
N THR A 25 5.82 24.04 11.05
CA THR A 25 5.63 24.50 9.67
C THR A 25 4.29 25.22 9.52
N GLU A 26 4.34 26.42 8.95
CA GLU A 26 3.17 27.20 8.56
C GLU A 26 3.11 27.35 7.03
N LEU A 27 2.00 27.91 6.54
CA LEU A 27 1.85 28.23 5.13
C LEU A 27 2.93 29.24 4.69
N ASP A 28 3.61 28.96 3.59
CA ASP A 28 4.63 29.81 3.00
C ASP A 28 4.58 29.75 1.46
N ASP A 29 3.85 30.66 0.86
CA ASP A 29 3.70 30.74 -0.61
C ASP A 29 4.98 31.15 -1.34
N THR A 30 6.04 31.54 -0.60
CA THR A 30 7.34 31.90 -1.20
C THR A 30 8.21 30.70 -1.53
N LYS A 31 7.83 29.51 -1.00
CA LYS A 31 8.53 28.24 -1.20
C LYS A 31 7.60 27.22 -1.85
N PRO A 32 8.14 26.31 -2.65
CA PRO A 32 7.35 25.15 -3.08
C PRO A 32 7.00 24.31 -1.87
N LYS A 33 5.74 23.85 -1.79
CA LYS A 33 5.30 22.97 -0.69
C LYS A 33 5.77 21.54 -0.92
N TYR A 34 5.95 20.80 0.16
CA TYR A 34 6.12 19.37 0.12
C TYR A 34 5.48 18.72 1.34
N TYR A 35 4.51 17.86 1.13
CA TYR A 35 3.84 17.12 2.20
C TYR A 35 4.32 15.67 2.17
N VAL A 36 5.10 15.28 3.17
CA VAL A 36 5.54 13.91 3.38
C VAL A 36 4.81 13.33 4.58
N LEU A 37 4.32 12.10 4.43
CA LEU A 37 3.50 11.47 5.45
C LEU A 37 3.71 9.95 5.45
N GLU A 38 3.93 9.40 6.63
CA GLU A 38 3.87 7.97 6.89
C GLU A 38 2.51 7.58 7.46
N MET A 39 2.11 6.35 7.22
CA MET A 39 0.95 5.80 7.90
C MET A 39 1.18 5.81 9.41
N PHE A 40 0.30 6.48 10.14
CA PHE A 40 0.39 6.63 11.58
C PHE A 40 0.14 5.30 12.33
N PRO A 41 0.73 5.11 13.52
CA PRO A 41 0.67 3.84 14.23
C PRO A 41 -0.64 3.63 14.98
N TYR A 42 -0.97 2.33 15.20
CA TYR A 42 -1.96 1.91 16.18
C TYR A 42 -1.32 1.82 17.57
N PRO A 43 -1.77 2.56 18.60
CA PRO A 43 -1.17 2.55 19.93
C PRO A 43 -1.61 1.32 20.75
N SER A 44 -1.36 0.14 20.21
CA SER A 44 -1.66 -1.15 20.85
C SER A 44 -0.49 -1.75 21.64
N GLY A 45 0.65 -1.05 21.69
CA GLY A 45 1.88 -1.44 22.36
C GLY A 45 3.06 -0.56 21.97
N LYS A 46 4.27 -0.98 22.28
CA LYS A 46 5.52 -0.26 21.94
C LYS A 46 5.82 -0.31 20.44
N LEU A 47 6.58 0.67 19.93
CA LEU A 47 7.16 0.62 18.61
C LEU A 47 8.04 -0.62 18.41
N HIS A 48 8.16 -1.07 17.18
CA HIS A 48 9.08 -2.13 16.75
C HIS A 48 9.93 -1.65 15.58
N MET A 49 10.96 -2.41 15.20
CA MET A 49 11.90 -1.98 14.15
C MET A 49 11.25 -1.73 12.77
N GLY A 50 10.08 -2.32 12.49
CA GLY A 50 9.30 -1.98 11.29
C GLY A 50 8.78 -0.54 11.30
N HIS A 51 8.36 -0.03 12.47
CA HIS A 51 8.00 1.39 12.64
C HIS A 51 9.25 2.28 12.48
N VAL A 52 10.37 1.90 13.10
CA VAL A 52 11.64 2.66 12.94
C VAL A 52 12.01 2.79 11.48
N ARG A 53 11.85 1.71 10.70
CA ARG A 53 12.12 1.73 9.25
C ARG A 53 11.21 2.71 8.53
N ASN A 54 9.90 2.59 8.72
CA ASN A 54 8.90 3.43 8.08
C ASN A 54 9.17 4.92 8.34
N TYR A 55 9.29 5.28 9.60
CA TYR A 55 9.43 6.67 10.04
C TYR A 55 10.80 7.25 9.69
N SER A 56 11.87 6.45 9.71
CA SER A 56 13.19 6.90 9.26
C SER A 56 13.23 7.18 7.76
N ILE A 57 12.49 6.43 6.93
CA ILE A 57 12.37 6.69 5.49
C ILE A 57 11.73 8.06 5.24
N GLY A 58 10.59 8.35 5.88
CA GLY A 58 9.90 9.63 5.72
C GLY A 58 10.72 10.79 6.27
N ASP A 59 11.38 10.61 7.40
CA ASP A 59 12.24 11.63 7.99
C ASP A 59 13.42 12.01 7.10
N VAL A 60 14.04 11.04 6.41
CA VAL A 60 15.07 11.32 5.39
C VAL A 60 14.51 12.18 4.28
N VAL A 61 13.32 11.86 3.77
CA VAL A 61 12.67 12.65 2.71
C VAL A 61 12.36 14.06 3.20
N ALA A 62 11.78 14.20 4.41
CA ALA A 62 11.43 15.48 4.97
C ALA A 62 12.65 16.39 5.14
N ARG A 63 13.73 15.90 5.77
CA ARG A 63 14.96 16.65 5.95
C ARG A 63 15.64 17.00 4.64
N PHE A 64 15.69 16.06 3.70
CA PHE A 64 16.26 16.28 2.38
C PHE A 64 15.50 17.40 1.63
N ARG A 65 14.17 17.35 1.59
CA ARG A 65 13.34 18.37 0.91
C ARG A 65 13.45 19.74 1.59
N THR A 66 13.54 19.77 2.92
CA THR A 66 13.81 21.03 3.65
C THR A 66 15.13 21.64 3.22
N MET A 67 16.19 20.83 3.13
CA MET A 67 17.51 21.28 2.66
C MET A 67 17.52 21.67 1.18
N GLU A 68 16.60 21.15 0.36
CA GLU A 68 16.36 21.61 -1.01
C GLU A 68 15.60 22.95 -1.09
N GLY A 69 15.07 23.44 0.03
CA GLY A 69 14.39 24.73 0.12
C GLY A 69 12.86 24.64 0.02
N TYR A 70 12.27 23.46 0.15
CA TYR A 70 10.83 23.29 0.22
C TYR A 70 10.27 23.74 1.57
N ASN A 71 8.99 24.15 1.57
CA ASN A 71 8.18 24.24 2.76
C ASN A 71 7.59 22.85 3.03
N VAL A 72 8.08 22.17 4.08
CA VAL A 72 7.80 20.75 4.30
C VAL A 72 6.81 20.58 5.43
N LEU A 73 5.67 19.95 5.17
CA LEU A 73 4.75 19.45 6.17
C LEU A 73 5.07 17.98 6.48
N HIS A 74 5.46 17.69 7.73
CA HIS A 74 5.77 16.34 8.20
C HIS A 74 5.13 16.11 9.58
N PRO A 75 3.82 15.82 9.63
CA PRO A 75 3.09 15.62 10.86
C PRO A 75 3.11 14.18 11.34
N MET A 76 2.73 13.95 12.60
CA MET A 76 2.53 12.63 13.18
C MET A 76 1.31 12.63 14.11
N GLY A 77 0.75 11.45 14.31
CA GLY A 77 -0.38 11.21 15.21
C GLY A 77 -0.61 9.71 15.42
N PHE A 78 -1.82 9.36 15.88
CA PHE A 78 -2.12 7.99 16.29
C PHE A 78 -3.51 7.57 15.83
N ASP A 79 -3.58 6.43 15.11
CA ASP A 79 -4.85 5.75 14.83
C ASP A 79 -5.25 4.95 16.07
N SER A 80 -5.98 5.59 16.95
CA SER A 80 -6.10 5.19 18.34
C SER A 80 -7.42 4.50 18.68
N PHE A 81 -8.38 4.45 17.76
CA PHE A 81 -9.58 3.64 17.88
C PHE A 81 -9.40 2.23 17.31
N GLY A 82 -10.36 1.35 17.61
CA GLY A 82 -10.52 0.06 16.99
C GLY A 82 -10.01 -1.14 17.78
N MET A 83 -10.22 -2.30 17.19
CA MET A 83 -9.94 -3.60 17.80
C MET A 83 -8.51 -3.80 18.33
N PRO A 84 -7.45 -3.27 17.69
CA PRO A 84 -6.09 -3.52 18.19
C PRO A 84 -5.87 -3.00 19.61
N ALA A 85 -6.31 -1.78 19.88
CA ALA A 85 -6.17 -1.16 21.20
C ALA A 85 -7.14 -1.80 22.23
N GLU A 86 -8.41 -2.00 21.84
CA GLU A 86 -9.41 -2.60 22.71
C GLU A 86 -9.07 -4.03 23.12
N ASN A 87 -8.67 -4.89 22.19
CA ASN A 87 -8.28 -6.27 22.49
C ASN A 87 -7.05 -6.33 23.42
N ALA A 88 -6.09 -5.42 23.21
CA ALA A 88 -4.92 -5.31 24.09
C ALA A 88 -5.34 -4.87 25.51
N ALA A 89 -6.22 -3.90 25.62
CA ALA A 89 -6.75 -3.41 26.90
C ALA A 89 -7.52 -4.50 27.65
N ILE A 90 -8.44 -5.20 27.00
CA ILE A 90 -9.20 -6.31 27.57
C ILE A 90 -8.26 -7.42 28.09
N LYS A 91 -7.26 -7.80 27.26
CA LYS A 91 -6.26 -8.81 27.65
C LYS A 91 -5.47 -8.40 28.90
N ASN A 92 -5.18 -7.11 29.05
CA ASN A 92 -4.44 -6.57 30.19
C ASN A 92 -5.35 -6.14 31.34
N LYS A 93 -6.68 -6.33 31.24
CA LYS A 93 -7.69 -5.95 32.23
C LYS A 93 -7.65 -4.47 32.63
N VAL A 94 -7.46 -3.62 31.62
CA VAL A 94 -7.39 -2.16 31.73
C VAL A 94 -8.47 -1.55 30.84
N HIS A 95 -9.02 -0.39 31.23
CA HIS A 95 -9.96 0.31 30.36
C HIS A 95 -9.30 0.74 29.02
N PRO A 96 -9.98 0.57 27.86
CA PRO A 96 -9.39 0.87 26.55
C PRO A 96 -8.80 2.29 26.43
N ALA A 97 -9.47 3.30 26.96
CA ALA A 97 -8.95 4.67 26.95
C ALA A 97 -7.62 4.80 27.71
N GLN A 98 -7.58 4.27 28.94
CA GLN A 98 -6.36 4.31 29.77
C GLN A 98 -5.19 3.60 29.09
N TRP A 99 -5.44 2.41 28.53
CA TRP A 99 -4.43 1.66 27.79
C TRP A 99 -3.94 2.43 26.59
N THR A 100 -4.86 2.99 25.80
CA THR A 100 -4.55 3.71 24.56
C THR A 100 -3.72 4.96 24.83
N TYR A 101 -4.13 5.83 25.76
CA TYR A 101 -3.39 7.05 26.07
C TYR A 101 -2.00 6.77 26.64
N ALA A 102 -1.86 5.75 27.50
CA ALA A 102 -0.54 5.36 28.01
C ALA A 102 0.41 4.87 26.88
N ASN A 103 -0.14 4.17 25.88
CA ASN A 103 0.66 3.75 24.72
C ASN A 103 0.99 4.91 23.79
N ILE A 104 0.09 5.87 23.58
CA ILE A 104 0.34 7.09 22.81
C ILE A 104 1.54 7.83 23.41
N GLU A 105 1.47 8.16 24.70
CA GLU A 105 2.55 8.84 25.42
C GLU A 105 3.90 8.11 25.28
N ASN A 106 3.88 6.79 25.43
CA ASN A 106 5.08 5.99 25.25
C ASN A 106 5.62 5.99 23.82
N MET A 107 4.74 5.87 22.80
CA MET A 107 5.15 5.90 21.40
C MET A 107 5.68 7.26 20.97
N GLU A 108 5.04 8.34 21.42
CA GLU A 108 5.50 9.71 21.19
C GLU A 108 6.92 9.90 21.75
N ARG A 109 7.16 9.47 22.99
CA ARG A 109 8.49 9.49 23.60
C ARG A 109 9.50 8.69 22.79
N GLN A 110 9.13 7.51 22.27
CA GLN A 110 10.02 6.68 21.44
C GLN A 110 10.31 7.34 20.09
N GLN A 111 9.34 8.02 19.47
CA GLN A 111 9.54 8.73 18.21
C GLN A 111 10.42 9.97 18.40
N LYS A 112 10.25 10.71 19.50
CA LYS A 112 11.13 11.83 19.86
C LYS A 112 12.55 11.35 20.12
N ALA A 113 12.72 10.21 20.81
CA ALA A 113 14.04 9.62 21.05
C ALA A 113 14.76 9.16 19.77
N LEU A 114 14.03 8.86 18.70
CA LEU A 114 14.58 8.58 17.37
C LEU A 114 15.04 9.86 16.63
N GLY A 115 14.74 11.04 17.15
CA GLY A 115 15.07 12.32 16.53
C GLY A 115 14.32 12.57 15.23
N LEU A 116 13.08 12.09 15.12
CA LEU A 116 12.25 12.29 13.95
C LEU A 116 11.74 13.75 13.88
N ALA A 117 11.81 14.35 12.72
CA ALA A 117 11.49 15.76 12.48
C ALA A 117 9.99 15.96 12.24
N TYR A 118 9.18 15.59 13.22
CA TYR A 118 7.73 15.77 13.17
C TYR A 118 7.30 17.12 13.69
N ASP A 119 6.31 17.72 13.02
CA ASP A 119 5.57 18.88 13.55
C ASP A 119 4.52 18.39 14.56
N TRP A 120 4.91 18.26 15.82
CA TRP A 120 4.06 17.80 16.92
C TRP A 120 2.91 18.74 17.25
N GLU A 121 2.93 19.98 16.80
CA GLU A 121 1.79 20.88 16.97
C GLU A 121 0.61 20.54 16.08
N ARG A 122 0.86 19.71 15.07
CA ARG A 122 -0.17 19.17 14.20
C ARG A 122 -0.57 17.74 14.55
N GLU A 123 -0.27 17.30 15.79
CA GLU A 123 -0.63 15.96 16.25
C GLU A 123 -2.13 15.71 16.14
N VAL A 124 -2.48 14.53 15.62
CA VAL A 124 -3.85 14.05 15.52
C VAL A 124 -3.98 12.71 16.25
N ILE A 125 -4.95 12.63 17.16
CA ILE A 125 -5.27 11.41 17.92
C ILE A 125 -6.72 11.06 17.65
N THR A 126 -6.97 9.98 16.90
CA THR A 126 -8.30 9.70 16.36
C THR A 126 -9.36 9.39 17.40
N CYS A 127 -8.99 8.98 18.63
CA CYS A 127 -9.92 8.74 19.74
C CYS A 127 -10.23 9.98 20.59
N ARG A 128 -9.63 11.12 20.31
CA ARG A 128 -9.99 12.39 20.97
C ARG A 128 -11.29 12.97 20.39
N GLU A 129 -12.06 13.63 21.23
CA GLU A 129 -13.34 14.24 20.85
C GLU A 129 -13.20 15.30 19.76
N ASP A 130 -12.11 16.05 19.74
CA ASP A 130 -11.77 17.07 18.75
C ASP A 130 -11.47 16.48 17.35
N TYR A 131 -11.22 15.15 17.27
CA TYR A 131 -11.08 14.44 16.02
C TYR A 131 -12.35 13.65 15.65
N TYR A 132 -12.82 12.73 16.53
CA TYR A 132 -13.90 11.83 16.11
C TYR A 132 -15.25 12.52 16.01
N ARG A 133 -15.44 13.72 16.59
CA ARG A 133 -16.57 14.60 16.28
C ARG A 133 -16.72 14.80 14.77
N TRP A 134 -15.61 15.03 14.10
CA TRP A 134 -15.59 15.24 12.65
C TRP A 134 -15.70 13.96 11.86
N THR A 135 -15.24 12.85 12.39
CA THR A 135 -15.51 11.53 11.82
C THR A 135 -17.01 11.24 11.83
N GLN A 136 -17.72 11.59 12.91
CA GLN A 136 -19.18 11.49 12.99
C GLN A 136 -19.87 12.45 12.03
N TRP A 137 -19.42 13.68 11.94
CA TRP A 137 -19.92 14.66 10.98
C TRP A 137 -19.75 14.18 9.53
N LEU A 138 -18.63 13.57 9.20
CA LEU A 138 -18.41 12.98 7.88
C LEU A 138 -19.39 11.82 7.61
N PHE A 139 -19.67 10.97 8.59
CA PHE A 139 -20.73 9.97 8.46
C PHE A 139 -22.08 10.62 8.11
N GLU A 140 -22.45 11.71 8.79
CA GLU A 140 -23.68 12.44 8.49
C GLU A 140 -23.66 13.02 7.07
N LEU A 141 -22.55 13.54 6.60
CA LEU A 141 -22.38 14.01 5.23
C LEU A 141 -22.66 12.88 4.23
N PHE A 142 -22.08 11.70 4.47
CA PHE A 142 -22.31 10.51 3.62
C PHE A 142 -23.78 10.08 3.67
N TYR A 143 -24.40 10.12 4.84
CA TYR A 143 -25.83 9.80 4.99
C TYR A 143 -26.71 10.79 4.23
N LYS A 144 -26.49 12.08 4.37
CA LYS A 144 -27.21 13.16 3.66
C LYS A 144 -27.06 13.05 2.13
N LYS A 145 -25.91 12.53 1.66
CA LYS A 145 -25.66 12.24 0.23
C LYS A 145 -26.25 10.89 -0.24
N GLY A 146 -26.87 10.10 0.64
CA GLY A 146 -27.38 8.78 0.33
C GLY A 146 -26.30 7.70 0.13
N LEU A 147 -25.08 7.98 0.55
CA LEU A 147 -23.92 7.06 0.50
C LEU A 147 -23.82 6.17 1.72
N ALA A 148 -24.42 6.54 2.85
CA ALA A 148 -24.52 5.70 4.05
C ALA A 148 -25.95 5.14 4.17
N TYR A 149 -26.07 3.84 4.41
CA TYR A 149 -27.36 3.17 4.54
C TYR A 149 -27.27 1.93 5.41
N LYS A 150 -28.42 1.51 5.99
CA LYS A 150 -28.52 0.31 6.82
C LYS A 150 -29.32 -0.77 6.10
N LYS A 151 -28.84 -2.00 6.11
CA LYS A 151 -29.58 -3.16 5.59
C LYS A 151 -29.28 -4.42 6.39
N ALA A 152 -30.23 -5.36 6.41
CA ALA A 152 -29.97 -6.73 6.83
C ALA A 152 -29.15 -7.44 5.75
N ALA A 153 -28.03 -8.01 6.12
CA ALA A 153 -27.12 -8.70 5.23
C ALA A 153 -26.45 -9.88 5.93
N SER A 154 -26.05 -10.85 5.15
CA SER A 154 -25.17 -11.93 5.56
C SER A 154 -23.75 -11.37 5.63
N VAL A 155 -23.24 -11.16 6.84
CA VAL A 155 -21.95 -10.51 7.09
C VAL A 155 -20.95 -11.48 7.65
N ASN A 156 -19.65 -11.17 7.45
CA ASN A 156 -18.58 -11.96 8.03
C ASN A 156 -18.50 -11.69 9.53
N TRP A 157 -18.56 -12.72 10.35
CA TRP A 157 -18.51 -12.64 11.79
C TRP A 157 -17.29 -13.38 12.34
N CYS A 158 -16.58 -12.77 13.25
CA CYS A 158 -15.48 -13.36 14.00
C CYS A 158 -15.88 -13.55 15.46
N ASP A 159 -16.04 -14.81 15.91
CA ASP A 159 -16.42 -15.11 17.32
C ASP A 159 -15.36 -14.64 18.31
N THR A 160 -14.09 -14.82 17.98
CA THR A 160 -12.97 -14.43 18.86
C THR A 160 -12.90 -12.91 19.06
N CYS A 161 -13.18 -12.13 18.02
CA CYS A 161 -13.22 -10.69 18.12
C CYS A 161 -14.59 -10.15 18.53
N GLY A 162 -15.65 -10.96 18.48
CA GLY A 162 -17.03 -10.58 18.82
C GLY A 162 -17.60 -9.47 17.92
N THR A 163 -17.27 -9.46 16.63
CA THR A 163 -17.67 -8.38 15.73
C THR A 163 -17.75 -8.82 14.28
N VAL A 164 -18.42 -8.02 13.47
CA VAL A 164 -18.43 -8.17 12.01
C VAL A 164 -17.13 -7.66 11.40
N LEU A 165 -16.81 -8.18 10.23
CA LEU A 165 -15.63 -7.82 9.44
C LEU A 165 -16.08 -7.43 8.03
N ALA A 166 -15.48 -6.36 7.49
CA ALA A 166 -15.58 -6.07 6.07
C ALA A 166 -14.93 -7.20 5.23
N ASN A 167 -15.30 -7.32 3.97
CA ASN A 167 -14.76 -8.38 3.12
C ASN A 167 -13.23 -8.31 2.99
N GLU A 168 -12.70 -7.10 2.97
CA GLU A 168 -11.28 -6.77 2.90
C GLU A 168 -10.51 -7.20 4.16
N GLN A 169 -11.23 -7.44 5.26
CA GLN A 169 -10.67 -7.86 6.55
C GLN A 169 -10.72 -9.39 6.76
N VAL A 170 -11.07 -10.14 5.71
CA VAL A 170 -11.09 -11.60 5.71
C VAL A 170 -10.03 -12.11 4.74
N GLU A 171 -9.01 -12.78 5.25
CA GLU A 171 -7.90 -13.37 4.51
C GLU A 171 -8.01 -14.90 4.57
N ASP A 172 -8.17 -15.57 3.44
CA ASP A 172 -8.30 -17.03 3.36
C ASP A 172 -9.33 -17.63 4.33
N GLY A 173 -10.51 -16.97 4.47
CA GLY A 173 -11.57 -17.39 5.38
C GLY A 173 -11.31 -17.09 6.85
N LYS A 174 -10.23 -16.36 7.17
CA LYS A 174 -9.82 -16.04 8.53
C LYS A 174 -9.86 -14.55 8.81
N CYS A 175 -10.07 -14.20 10.05
CA CYS A 175 -9.98 -12.83 10.52
C CYS A 175 -8.56 -12.28 10.33
N TRP A 176 -8.42 -11.16 9.64
CA TRP A 176 -7.13 -10.48 9.40
C TRP A 176 -6.34 -10.24 10.70
N ARG A 177 -7.06 -10.06 11.82
CA ARG A 177 -6.46 -9.69 13.11
C ARG A 177 -6.08 -10.86 13.99
N CYS A 178 -7.05 -11.75 14.33
CA CYS A 178 -6.86 -12.85 15.27
C CYS A 178 -6.58 -14.19 14.58
N LYS A 179 -6.68 -14.24 13.23
CA LYS A 179 -6.50 -15.43 12.40
C LYS A 179 -7.45 -16.59 12.71
N SER A 180 -8.50 -16.35 13.51
CA SER A 180 -9.60 -17.32 13.73
C SER A 180 -10.48 -17.42 12.49
N GLU A 181 -11.13 -18.56 12.32
CA GLU A 181 -12.10 -18.78 11.24
C GLU A 181 -13.27 -17.80 11.35
N VAL A 182 -13.76 -17.37 10.20
CA VAL A 182 -14.86 -16.43 10.05
C VAL A 182 -16.06 -17.17 9.48
N HIS A 183 -17.25 -16.91 10.02
CA HIS A 183 -18.49 -17.47 9.51
C HIS A 183 -19.50 -16.38 9.18
N LYS A 184 -20.58 -16.75 8.46
CA LYS A 184 -21.63 -15.80 8.07
C LYS A 184 -22.68 -15.67 9.18
N LYS A 185 -23.12 -14.44 9.43
CA LYS A 185 -24.18 -14.09 10.36
C LYS A 185 -25.11 -13.05 9.74
N ASN A 186 -26.41 -13.23 9.86
CA ASN A 186 -27.39 -12.26 9.34
C ASN A 186 -27.62 -11.16 10.39
N LEU A 187 -27.21 -9.95 10.06
CA LEU A 187 -27.33 -8.76 10.93
C LEU A 187 -27.73 -7.54 10.09
N ALA A 188 -28.49 -6.63 10.71
CA ALA A 188 -28.71 -5.30 10.13
C ALA A 188 -27.52 -4.41 10.44
N GLN A 189 -26.85 -3.93 9.41
CA GLN A 189 -25.56 -3.24 9.51
C GLN A 189 -25.52 -2.01 8.61
N TRP A 190 -24.67 -1.07 8.96
CA TRP A 190 -24.38 0.13 8.16
C TRP A 190 -23.31 -0.14 7.10
N PHE A 191 -23.52 0.47 5.94
CA PHE A 191 -22.64 0.37 4.78
C PHE A 191 -22.40 1.74 4.17
N PHE A 192 -21.20 1.93 3.60
CA PHE A 192 -20.92 3.02 2.66
C PHE A 192 -20.94 2.48 1.23
N LYS A 193 -21.62 3.22 0.32
CA LYS A 193 -21.72 2.87 -1.10
C LYS A 193 -20.45 3.20 -1.88
N ILE A 194 -19.35 2.52 -1.56
CA ILE A 194 -18.11 2.65 -2.32
C ILE A 194 -18.27 2.18 -3.77
N THR A 195 -19.26 1.30 -4.03
CA THR A 195 -19.54 0.80 -5.38
C THR A 195 -20.06 1.87 -6.33
N ASP A 196 -20.67 2.95 -5.83
CA ASP A 196 -21.09 4.09 -6.65
C ASP A 196 -19.90 4.84 -7.27
N TYR A 197 -18.71 4.67 -6.71
CA TYR A 197 -17.45 5.23 -7.19
C TYR A 197 -16.53 4.20 -7.87
N ALA A 198 -16.99 2.97 -8.08
CA ALA A 198 -16.13 1.88 -8.56
C ALA A 198 -15.51 2.17 -9.93
N ASP A 199 -16.27 2.73 -10.88
CA ASP A 199 -15.73 3.10 -12.20
C ASP A 199 -14.70 4.21 -12.11
N GLU A 200 -14.95 5.24 -11.31
CA GLU A 200 -14.01 6.35 -11.13
C GLU A 200 -12.74 5.90 -10.39
N LEU A 201 -12.88 5.10 -9.32
CA LEU A 201 -11.74 4.51 -8.61
C LEU A 201 -10.87 3.67 -9.54
N LEU A 202 -11.47 2.93 -10.47
CA LEU A 202 -10.75 2.13 -11.45
C LEU A 202 -10.08 3.00 -12.51
N ALA A 203 -10.81 3.92 -13.12
CA ALA A 203 -10.32 4.79 -14.19
C ALA A 203 -9.16 5.68 -13.71
N ASP A 204 -9.27 6.20 -12.49
CA ASP A 204 -8.31 7.12 -11.92
C ASP A 204 -7.00 6.46 -11.44
N LEU A 205 -6.88 5.13 -11.48
CA LEU A 205 -5.59 4.44 -11.33
C LEU A 205 -4.57 4.92 -12.38
N ALA A 206 -5.05 5.36 -13.54
CA ALA A 206 -4.20 5.96 -14.59
C ALA A 206 -3.63 7.33 -14.20
N LYS A 207 -4.27 8.05 -13.27
CA LYS A 207 -3.81 9.33 -12.71
C LYS A 207 -2.73 9.19 -11.63
N LEU A 208 -2.34 7.96 -11.29
CA LEU A 208 -1.42 7.62 -10.21
C LEU A 208 -0.07 7.05 -10.74
N PRO A 209 0.69 7.82 -11.55
CA PRO A 209 1.95 7.33 -12.10
C PRO A 209 3.03 7.11 -11.02
N GLY A 210 2.93 7.82 -9.87
CA GLY A 210 3.83 7.70 -8.73
C GLY A 210 3.50 6.54 -7.77
N TRP A 211 2.52 5.69 -8.12
CA TRP A 211 2.16 4.52 -7.32
C TRP A 211 2.79 3.24 -7.87
N PRO A 212 3.22 2.29 -7.00
CA PRO A 212 3.72 0.99 -7.43
C PRO A 212 2.68 0.23 -8.27
N GLU A 213 3.08 -0.32 -9.41
CA GLU A 213 2.19 -1.09 -10.30
C GLU A 213 1.50 -2.24 -9.56
N ARG A 214 2.20 -2.87 -8.61
CA ARG A 214 1.62 -3.95 -7.79
C ARG A 214 0.39 -3.48 -7.00
N VAL A 215 0.44 -2.28 -6.42
CA VAL A 215 -0.70 -1.71 -5.67
C VAL A 215 -1.88 -1.42 -6.60
N LYS A 216 -1.61 -0.83 -7.77
CA LYS A 216 -2.63 -0.55 -8.79
C LYS A 216 -3.30 -1.83 -9.26
N THR A 217 -2.52 -2.87 -9.57
CA THR A 217 -3.04 -4.18 -9.96
C THR A 217 -3.88 -4.83 -8.85
N MET A 218 -3.47 -4.69 -7.57
CA MET A 218 -4.27 -5.19 -6.44
C MET A 218 -5.62 -4.49 -6.36
N GLN A 219 -5.67 -3.17 -6.52
CA GLN A 219 -6.93 -2.42 -6.52
C GLN A 219 -7.80 -2.74 -7.74
N GLU A 220 -7.22 -2.80 -8.94
CA GLU A 220 -7.92 -3.20 -10.16
C GLU A 220 -8.59 -4.57 -10.00
N ASN A 221 -7.83 -5.55 -9.52
CA ASN A 221 -8.35 -6.90 -9.28
C ASN A 221 -9.41 -6.93 -8.18
N TRP A 222 -9.29 -6.10 -7.14
CA TRP A 222 -10.26 -6.01 -6.07
C TRP A 222 -11.56 -5.37 -6.52
N ILE A 223 -11.49 -4.26 -7.26
CA ILE A 223 -12.65 -3.62 -7.88
C ILE A 223 -13.31 -4.60 -8.86
N GLY A 224 -12.50 -5.29 -9.66
CA GLY A 224 -12.91 -6.43 -10.46
C GLY A 224 -14.09 -6.11 -11.37
N ARG A 225 -13.99 -5.02 -12.16
CA ARG A 225 -14.99 -4.65 -13.16
C ARG A 225 -15.11 -5.75 -14.21
N SER A 226 -16.31 -6.24 -14.40
CA SER A 226 -16.64 -7.18 -15.46
C SER A 226 -17.83 -6.68 -16.25
N GLU A 227 -17.72 -6.77 -17.57
CA GLU A 227 -18.82 -6.47 -18.46
C GLU A 227 -19.36 -7.78 -19.05
N GLY A 228 -20.65 -7.90 -19.13
CA GLY A 228 -21.27 -9.11 -19.62
C GLY A 228 -22.72 -8.89 -20.03
N LEU A 229 -23.41 -10.01 -20.23
CA LEU A 229 -24.80 -10.07 -20.62
C LEU A 229 -25.66 -10.58 -19.46
N GLU A 230 -26.65 -9.78 -19.06
CA GLU A 230 -27.75 -10.25 -18.25
C GLU A 230 -28.93 -10.54 -19.22
N PHE A 231 -29.46 -11.75 -19.19
CA PHE A 231 -30.56 -12.13 -20.03
C PHE A 231 -31.52 -13.07 -19.31
N ARG A 232 -32.71 -13.22 -19.86
CA ARG A 232 -33.81 -13.96 -19.22
C ARG A 232 -34.12 -15.23 -19.99
N LEU A 233 -34.23 -16.31 -19.23
CA LEU A 233 -34.60 -17.63 -19.75
C LEU A 233 -36.07 -17.89 -19.49
N PRO A 234 -36.95 -17.86 -20.51
CA PRO A 234 -38.33 -18.19 -20.36
C PRO A 234 -38.52 -19.60 -19.80
N THR A 235 -39.35 -19.74 -18.77
CA THR A 235 -39.65 -21.01 -18.12
C THR A 235 -41.18 -21.19 -18.13
N PRO A 236 -41.76 -21.69 -19.23
CA PRO A 236 -43.20 -21.75 -19.42
C PRO A 236 -43.92 -22.52 -18.33
N THR A 237 -43.35 -23.61 -17.85
CA THR A 237 -43.95 -24.46 -16.81
C THR A 237 -44.12 -23.74 -15.47
N LEU A 238 -43.25 -22.77 -15.17
CA LEU A 238 -43.29 -21.95 -13.96
C LEU A 238 -44.00 -20.60 -14.19
N ALA A 239 -44.43 -20.34 -15.41
CA ALA A 239 -44.95 -19.03 -15.85
C ALA A 239 -44.08 -17.85 -15.42
N THR A 240 -42.77 -17.98 -15.55
CA THR A 240 -41.77 -17.00 -15.13
C THR A 240 -40.52 -17.06 -16.00
N GLU A 241 -39.61 -16.13 -15.77
CA GLU A 241 -38.29 -16.10 -16.42
C GLU A 241 -37.18 -16.22 -15.37
N ILE A 242 -36.09 -16.93 -15.71
CA ILE A 242 -34.90 -17.03 -14.88
C ILE A 242 -33.87 -16.00 -15.38
N PRO A 243 -33.54 -14.96 -14.62
CA PRO A 243 -32.47 -14.06 -15.00
C PRO A 243 -31.09 -14.74 -14.77
N VAL A 244 -30.26 -14.71 -15.78
CA VAL A 244 -28.88 -15.19 -15.72
C VAL A 244 -27.91 -14.11 -16.16
N TYR A 245 -26.70 -14.12 -15.61
CA TYR A 245 -25.62 -13.22 -16.00
C TYR A 245 -24.40 -14.02 -16.43
N THR A 246 -23.76 -13.59 -17.51
CA THR A 246 -22.51 -14.18 -17.97
C THR A 246 -21.52 -13.12 -18.44
N THR A 247 -20.25 -13.34 -18.13
CA THR A 247 -19.12 -12.59 -18.71
C THR A 247 -18.63 -13.21 -20.01
N ARG A 248 -19.22 -14.36 -20.42
CA ARG A 248 -18.89 -15.11 -21.63
C ARG A 248 -20.12 -15.23 -22.53
N PRO A 249 -20.64 -14.12 -23.08
CA PRO A 249 -21.77 -14.20 -24.02
C PRO A 249 -21.45 -15.01 -25.28
N ASP A 250 -20.20 -15.10 -25.67
CA ASP A 250 -19.71 -15.94 -26.78
C ASP A 250 -20.07 -17.43 -26.64
N THR A 251 -20.35 -17.90 -25.42
CA THR A 251 -20.65 -19.32 -25.13
C THR A 251 -22.17 -19.62 -24.97
N VAL A 252 -23.07 -18.64 -25.14
CA VAL A 252 -24.49 -18.80 -24.87
C VAL A 252 -25.15 -19.90 -25.72
N PHE A 253 -24.62 -20.22 -26.90
CA PHE A 253 -25.10 -21.32 -27.76
C PHE A 253 -24.67 -22.71 -27.24
N GLY A 254 -23.69 -22.76 -26.33
CA GLY A 254 -23.23 -23.98 -25.66
C GLY A 254 -23.95 -24.27 -24.34
N MET A 255 -24.92 -23.46 -23.97
CA MET A 255 -25.69 -23.66 -22.76
C MET A 255 -26.56 -24.91 -22.84
N THR A 256 -26.29 -25.88 -21.96
CA THR A 256 -27.04 -27.17 -21.94
C THR A 256 -27.82 -27.41 -20.65
N PHE A 257 -27.53 -26.66 -19.60
CA PHE A 257 -28.32 -26.61 -18.39
C PHE A 257 -28.20 -25.25 -17.69
N VAL A 258 -29.12 -24.98 -16.79
CA VAL A 258 -29.10 -23.83 -15.88
C VAL A 258 -28.94 -24.35 -14.48
N ALA A 259 -27.98 -23.82 -13.75
CA ALA A 259 -27.73 -24.17 -12.37
C ALA A 259 -28.26 -23.08 -11.43
N LEU A 260 -29.14 -23.46 -10.51
CA LEU A 260 -29.74 -22.62 -9.48
C LEU A 260 -29.02 -22.86 -8.13
N ALA A 261 -28.87 -21.81 -7.37
CA ALA A 261 -28.47 -21.93 -5.96
C ALA A 261 -29.62 -22.57 -5.13
N PRO A 262 -29.32 -23.37 -4.12
CA PRO A 262 -30.32 -23.94 -3.21
C PRO A 262 -31.19 -22.87 -2.51
N GLU A 263 -30.67 -21.65 -2.36
CA GLU A 263 -31.33 -20.51 -1.74
C GLU A 263 -32.24 -19.72 -2.70
N HIS A 264 -32.21 -20.05 -3.99
CA HIS A 264 -32.90 -19.28 -5.00
C HIS A 264 -34.42 -19.32 -4.78
N PRO A 265 -35.15 -18.18 -4.87
CA PRO A 265 -36.61 -18.13 -4.61
C PRO A 265 -37.48 -19.05 -5.50
N LEU A 266 -36.98 -19.43 -6.66
CA LEU A 266 -37.68 -20.37 -7.55
C LEU A 266 -37.68 -21.80 -7.01
N VAL A 267 -36.81 -22.17 -6.10
CA VAL A 267 -36.78 -23.52 -5.52
C VAL A 267 -38.10 -23.90 -4.88
N ASP A 268 -38.73 -22.99 -4.15
CA ASP A 268 -40.06 -23.23 -3.55
C ASP A 268 -41.15 -23.42 -4.61
N LYS A 269 -41.11 -22.62 -5.69
CA LYS A 269 -42.05 -22.76 -6.82
C LYS A 269 -41.83 -24.09 -7.57
N ILE A 270 -40.55 -24.47 -7.74
CA ILE A 270 -40.19 -25.76 -8.34
C ILE A 270 -40.72 -26.92 -7.49
N CYS A 271 -40.47 -26.87 -6.17
CA CYS A 271 -41.01 -27.88 -5.23
C CYS A 271 -42.51 -27.99 -5.20
N ALA A 272 -43.26 -26.94 -5.56
CA ALA A 272 -44.71 -26.96 -5.62
C ALA A 272 -45.26 -27.77 -6.77
N ILE A 273 -44.49 -28.00 -7.85
CA ILE A 273 -44.94 -28.67 -9.07
C ILE A 273 -44.08 -29.85 -9.50
N SER A 274 -42.90 -30.04 -8.89
CA SER A 274 -42.01 -31.15 -9.24
C SER A 274 -42.35 -32.44 -8.49
N ASP A 275 -42.31 -33.54 -9.18
CA ASP A 275 -42.49 -34.88 -8.58
C ASP A 275 -41.34 -35.26 -7.63
N LYS A 276 -40.23 -34.48 -7.67
CA LYS A 276 -39.04 -34.66 -6.83
C LYS A 276 -38.95 -33.69 -5.66
N ALA A 277 -40.04 -33.10 -5.26
CA ALA A 277 -40.05 -32.01 -4.25
C ALA A 277 -39.34 -32.40 -2.94
N ASP A 278 -39.54 -33.59 -2.44
CA ASP A 278 -38.89 -34.03 -1.18
C ASP A 278 -37.41 -34.27 -1.34
N GLU A 279 -36.97 -34.81 -2.46
CA GLU A 279 -35.54 -34.98 -2.78
C GLU A 279 -34.83 -33.61 -2.93
N ILE A 280 -35.50 -32.66 -3.61
CA ILE A 280 -35.01 -31.29 -3.79
C ILE A 280 -34.89 -30.59 -2.45
N ARG A 281 -35.88 -30.64 -1.58
CA ARG A 281 -35.81 -30.04 -0.23
C ARG A 281 -34.71 -30.65 0.62
N ALA A 282 -34.55 -31.97 0.59
CA ALA A 282 -33.46 -32.64 1.31
C ALA A 282 -32.10 -32.23 0.81
N PHE A 283 -31.88 -32.15 -0.51
CA PHE A 283 -30.66 -31.65 -1.13
C PHE A 283 -30.36 -30.20 -0.73
N CYS A 284 -31.34 -29.30 -0.87
CA CYS A 284 -31.16 -27.88 -0.51
C CYS A 284 -30.82 -27.70 0.96
N THR A 285 -31.52 -28.45 1.86
CA THR A 285 -31.22 -28.39 3.31
C THR A 285 -29.80 -28.83 3.62
N ARG A 286 -29.33 -29.89 2.99
CA ARG A 286 -27.97 -30.40 3.16
C ARG A 286 -26.93 -29.38 2.68
N VAL A 287 -27.12 -28.80 1.49
CA VAL A 287 -26.16 -27.88 0.88
C VAL A 287 -26.12 -26.53 1.59
N ARG A 288 -27.25 -26.01 2.06
CA ARG A 288 -27.32 -24.76 2.86
C ARG A 288 -26.54 -24.84 4.16
N ASN A 289 -26.30 -26.06 4.68
CA ASN A 289 -25.48 -26.28 5.89
C ASN A 289 -23.95 -26.35 5.58
N GLN A 290 -23.54 -26.33 4.32
CA GLN A 290 -22.14 -26.26 3.91
C GLN A 290 -21.67 -24.80 3.87
N SER A 291 -20.41 -24.55 4.16
CA SER A 291 -19.81 -23.21 4.04
C SER A 291 -19.67 -22.80 2.57
N ASP A 292 -19.76 -21.50 2.30
CA ASP A 292 -19.54 -20.96 0.94
C ASP A 292 -18.13 -21.28 0.42
N ILE A 293 -17.16 -21.39 1.30
CA ILE A 293 -15.77 -21.77 0.97
C ILE A 293 -15.70 -23.20 0.46
N GLU A 294 -16.34 -24.14 1.14
CA GLU A 294 -16.41 -25.54 0.70
C GLU A 294 -17.14 -25.66 -0.64
N ARG A 295 -18.26 -24.92 -0.80
CA ARG A 295 -19.05 -24.91 -2.04
C ARG A 295 -18.27 -24.31 -3.23
N ALA A 296 -17.50 -23.27 -2.99
CA ALA A 296 -16.71 -22.58 -4.00
C ALA A 296 -15.39 -23.30 -4.34
N SER A 297 -14.90 -24.22 -3.48
CA SER A 297 -13.63 -24.91 -3.68
C SER A 297 -13.61 -25.71 -4.99
N SER A 298 -12.52 -25.58 -5.75
CA SER A 298 -12.29 -26.37 -6.95
C SER A 298 -12.12 -27.86 -6.68
N GLU A 299 -11.69 -28.20 -5.46
CA GLU A 299 -11.44 -29.59 -5.02
C GLU A 299 -12.71 -30.29 -4.55
N SER A 300 -13.77 -29.53 -4.19
CA SER A 300 -15.02 -30.12 -3.74
C SER A 300 -15.78 -30.79 -4.88
N GLU A 301 -16.38 -31.97 -4.60
CA GLU A 301 -17.21 -32.67 -5.55
C GLU A 301 -18.42 -31.84 -5.95
N LYS A 302 -18.65 -31.67 -7.27
CA LYS A 302 -19.81 -30.93 -7.80
C LYS A 302 -21.03 -31.81 -7.79
N GLU A 303 -22.06 -31.42 -7.04
CA GLU A 303 -23.30 -32.14 -6.87
C GLU A 303 -24.50 -31.28 -7.25
N GLY A 304 -25.54 -31.95 -7.71
CA GLY A 304 -26.81 -31.30 -8.04
C GLY A 304 -27.95 -32.27 -8.18
N ILE A 305 -29.16 -31.72 -8.24
CA ILE A 305 -30.40 -32.46 -8.49
C ILE A 305 -31.14 -31.86 -9.68
N PHE A 306 -31.52 -32.71 -10.63
CA PHE A 306 -32.37 -32.33 -11.75
C PHE A 306 -33.81 -32.10 -11.27
N THR A 307 -34.36 -30.94 -11.57
CA THR A 307 -35.68 -30.53 -11.12
C THR A 307 -36.83 -31.19 -11.88
N GLY A 308 -36.54 -31.83 -13.02
CA GLY A 308 -37.51 -32.31 -13.98
C GLY A 308 -38.10 -31.23 -14.87
N LEU A 309 -37.65 -29.98 -14.74
CA LEU A 309 -38.15 -28.84 -15.50
C LEU A 309 -37.13 -28.31 -16.47
N TYR A 310 -37.60 -27.56 -17.46
CA TYR A 310 -36.82 -26.97 -18.53
C TYR A 310 -37.07 -25.47 -18.68
N CYS A 311 -36.08 -24.72 -19.13
CA CYS A 311 -36.22 -23.36 -19.61
C CYS A 311 -35.82 -23.29 -21.09
N THR A 312 -36.09 -22.17 -21.75
CA THR A 312 -35.79 -21.99 -23.18
C THR A 312 -34.58 -21.05 -23.31
N ASN A 313 -33.57 -21.47 -24.07
CA ASN A 313 -32.48 -20.58 -24.49
C ASN A 313 -33.02 -19.59 -25.55
N PRO A 314 -33.07 -18.28 -25.28
CA PRO A 314 -33.65 -17.31 -26.21
C PRO A 314 -32.86 -17.13 -27.50
N PHE A 315 -31.57 -17.51 -27.53
CA PHE A 315 -30.72 -17.36 -28.71
C PHE A 315 -30.95 -18.40 -29.81
N ASN A 316 -31.38 -19.61 -29.42
CA ASN A 316 -31.57 -20.71 -30.39
C ASN A 316 -32.89 -21.48 -30.21
N GLY A 317 -33.70 -21.14 -29.20
CA GLY A 317 -34.99 -21.79 -28.91
C GLY A 317 -34.85 -23.20 -28.30
N GLU A 318 -33.68 -23.65 -27.96
CA GLU A 318 -33.49 -24.99 -27.38
C GLU A 318 -33.99 -25.06 -25.94
N GLN A 319 -34.51 -26.25 -25.57
CA GLN A 319 -34.87 -26.54 -24.18
C GLN A 319 -33.62 -26.93 -23.39
N VAL A 320 -33.45 -26.29 -22.22
CA VAL A 320 -32.31 -26.40 -21.35
C VAL A 320 -32.78 -26.90 -19.96
N GLU A 321 -32.08 -27.90 -19.42
CA GLU A 321 -32.43 -28.50 -18.14
C GLU A 321 -32.21 -27.52 -16.97
N ILE A 322 -33.10 -27.53 -15.96
CA ILE A 322 -32.97 -26.75 -14.74
C ILE A 322 -32.46 -27.66 -13.62
N TRP A 323 -31.29 -27.37 -13.11
CA TRP A 323 -30.64 -28.08 -12.02
C TRP A 323 -30.49 -27.20 -10.80
N ILE A 324 -30.55 -27.74 -9.59
CA ILE A 324 -30.14 -27.09 -8.35
C ILE A 324 -28.80 -27.71 -7.98
N THR A 325 -27.78 -26.88 -7.72
CA THR A 325 -26.40 -27.34 -7.57
C THR A 325 -25.74 -26.81 -6.30
N ASN A 326 -24.72 -27.51 -5.80
CA ASN A 326 -24.00 -27.08 -4.61
C ASN A 326 -22.98 -25.96 -4.86
N TYR A 327 -22.57 -25.71 -6.10
CA TYR A 327 -21.50 -24.78 -6.44
C TYR A 327 -21.98 -23.40 -6.92
N VAL A 328 -23.28 -23.18 -7.04
CA VAL A 328 -23.85 -21.86 -7.31
C VAL A 328 -24.19 -21.18 -5.99
N LEU A 329 -23.66 -19.97 -5.81
CA LEU A 329 -23.91 -19.17 -4.61
C LEU A 329 -24.97 -18.10 -4.90
N PHE A 330 -25.97 -17.99 -4.02
CA PHE A 330 -27.10 -17.06 -4.21
C PHE A 330 -26.68 -15.59 -4.14
N GLU A 331 -25.68 -15.27 -3.34
CA GLU A 331 -25.17 -13.91 -3.19
C GLU A 331 -24.33 -13.41 -4.38
N TYR A 332 -24.04 -14.30 -5.33
CA TYR A 332 -23.23 -13.96 -6.51
C TYR A 332 -24.10 -13.87 -7.76
N GLY A 333 -24.33 -12.65 -8.25
CA GLY A 333 -25.14 -12.42 -9.46
C GLY A 333 -26.64 -12.56 -9.23
N THR A 334 -27.29 -13.42 -10.01
CA THR A 334 -28.75 -13.66 -9.96
C THR A 334 -29.10 -14.89 -9.12
N GLY A 335 -28.11 -15.60 -8.56
CA GLY A 335 -28.33 -16.92 -7.94
C GLY A 335 -28.65 -18.04 -8.96
N ALA A 336 -28.55 -17.73 -10.26
CA ALA A 336 -28.70 -18.65 -11.36
C ALA A 336 -27.57 -18.46 -12.38
N VAL A 337 -27.01 -19.55 -12.87
CA VAL A 337 -25.86 -19.53 -13.78
C VAL A 337 -26.21 -20.35 -15.04
N MET A 338 -25.98 -19.80 -16.21
CA MET A 338 -25.98 -20.58 -17.44
C MET A 338 -24.78 -21.50 -17.46
N ALA A 339 -24.95 -22.76 -17.69
CA ALA A 339 -23.88 -23.74 -17.71
C ALA A 339 -23.49 -24.12 -19.14
N VAL A 340 -22.18 -24.02 -19.39
CA VAL A 340 -21.55 -24.21 -20.70
C VAL A 340 -20.42 -25.24 -20.62
N PRO A 341 -20.73 -26.54 -20.57
CA PRO A 341 -19.78 -27.58 -20.23
C PRO A 341 -18.54 -27.62 -21.10
N SER A 342 -18.61 -27.23 -22.35
CA SER A 342 -17.45 -27.30 -23.25
C SER A 342 -16.44 -26.17 -23.05
N GLU A 343 -16.85 -25.07 -22.36
CA GLU A 343 -16.02 -23.87 -22.14
C GLU A 343 -15.83 -23.50 -20.65
N ASP A 344 -16.47 -24.24 -19.73
CA ASP A 344 -16.26 -24.10 -18.27
C ASP A 344 -15.93 -25.46 -17.66
N GLN A 345 -14.80 -25.54 -16.92
CA GLN A 345 -14.30 -26.80 -16.36
C GLN A 345 -15.23 -27.38 -15.26
N ARG A 346 -15.88 -26.51 -14.47
CA ARG A 346 -16.83 -26.96 -13.42
C ARG A 346 -18.06 -27.58 -14.06
N ASP A 347 -18.58 -26.91 -15.08
CA ASP A 347 -19.74 -27.41 -15.85
C ASP A 347 -19.40 -28.68 -16.64
N TRP A 348 -18.14 -28.79 -17.14
CA TRP A 348 -17.64 -30.00 -17.79
C TRP A 348 -17.66 -31.21 -16.84
N MET A 349 -17.11 -31.03 -15.63
CA MET A 349 -17.09 -32.08 -14.61
C MET A 349 -18.50 -32.48 -14.21
N PHE A 350 -19.37 -31.50 -13.97
CA PHE A 350 -20.78 -31.73 -13.62
C PHE A 350 -21.54 -32.46 -14.72
N ALA A 351 -21.45 -31.95 -15.96
CA ALA A 351 -22.09 -32.57 -17.12
C ALA A 351 -21.59 -33.99 -17.39
N THR A 352 -20.30 -34.25 -17.17
CA THR A 352 -19.71 -35.60 -17.29
C THR A 352 -20.29 -36.53 -16.24
N LYS A 353 -20.38 -36.09 -14.98
CA LYS A 353 -20.93 -36.91 -13.87
C LYS A 353 -22.40 -37.28 -14.08
N TYR A 354 -23.22 -36.35 -14.55
CA TYR A 354 -24.65 -36.54 -14.68
C TYR A 354 -25.11 -36.90 -16.11
N GLY A 355 -24.18 -37.08 -17.06
CA GLY A 355 -24.53 -37.47 -18.42
C GLY A 355 -25.25 -36.37 -19.22
N ILE A 356 -25.05 -35.11 -18.86
CA ILE A 356 -25.64 -33.98 -19.57
C ILE A 356 -24.90 -33.77 -20.90
N ARG A 357 -25.64 -33.46 -21.96
CA ARG A 357 -25.00 -33.17 -23.26
C ARG A 357 -24.03 -31.99 -23.19
N LYS A 358 -23.03 -32.01 -24.07
CA LYS A 358 -22.07 -30.92 -24.22
C LYS A 358 -22.16 -30.41 -25.66
N ILE A 359 -21.95 -29.12 -25.85
CA ILE A 359 -21.98 -28.46 -27.16
C ILE A 359 -20.74 -27.59 -27.24
N LEU A 360 -19.81 -27.92 -28.13
CA LEU A 360 -18.62 -27.12 -28.37
C LEU A 360 -19.00 -25.88 -29.20
N THR A 361 -18.72 -24.68 -28.67
CA THR A 361 -19.02 -23.40 -29.34
C THR A 361 -17.80 -22.60 -29.72
N ILE A 362 -16.62 -22.97 -29.24
CA ILE A 362 -15.36 -22.27 -29.56
C ILE A 362 -14.34 -23.28 -30.06
N ARG A 363 -13.69 -22.97 -31.17
CA ARG A 363 -12.52 -23.69 -31.67
C ARG A 363 -11.27 -22.84 -31.51
N PRO A 364 -10.10 -23.40 -31.24
CA PRO A 364 -8.84 -22.68 -31.18
C PRO A 364 -8.53 -21.98 -32.53
N PRO A 365 -7.67 -20.94 -32.53
CA PRO A 365 -7.23 -20.24 -33.73
C PRO A 365 -6.54 -21.18 -34.71
N GLU A 366 -5.74 -22.10 -34.21
CA GLU A 366 -5.03 -23.11 -34.99
C GLU A 366 -5.47 -24.52 -34.57
N GLY A 367 -5.62 -25.39 -35.55
CA GLY A 367 -5.99 -26.79 -35.33
C GLY A 367 -7.51 -27.05 -35.42
N LYS A 368 -7.87 -28.31 -35.16
CA LYS A 368 -9.26 -28.78 -35.11
C LYS A 368 -9.50 -29.41 -33.74
N LEU A 369 -10.39 -28.77 -32.96
CA LEU A 369 -10.92 -29.33 -31.72
C LEU A 369 -12.24 -30.02 -32.01
N ARG A 370 -12.40 -31.29 -31.58
CA ARG A 370 -13.67 -32.00 -31.63
C ARG A 370 -14.11 -32.40 -30.23
N LEU A 371 -15.40 -32.32 -29.98
CA LEU A 371 -15.95 -32.66 -28.69
C LEU A 371 -15.60 -34.09 -28.21
N GLU A 372 -15.56 -35.04 -29.13
CA GLU A 372 -15.20 -36.45 -28.91
C GLU A 372 -13.74 -36.64 -28.44
N ASP A 373 -12.85 -35.71 -28.79
CA ASP A 373 -11.44 -35.77 -28.43
C ASP A 373 -11.12 -35.03 -27.12
N MET A 374 -12.13 -34.33 -26.55
CA MET A 374 -11.93 -33.52 -25.35
C MET A 374 -12.00 -34.36 -24.08
N THR A 375 -11.04 -34.20 -23.18
CA THR A 375 -11.01 -34.79 -21.84
C THR A 375 -11.31 -33.76 -20.74
N GLU A 376 -11.30 -32.46 -21.11
CA GLU A 376 -11.56 -31.31 -20.27
C GLU A 376 -12.17 -30.16 -21.10
N ALA A 377 -12.68 -29.12 -20.43
CA ALA A 377 -13.24 -27.94 -21.09
C ALA A 377 -12.17 -27.12 -21.82
N TYR A 378 -12.56 -26.48 -22.91
CA TYR A 378 -11.73 -25.48 -23.59
C TYR A 378 -11.89 -24.12 -22.89
N VAL A 379 -10.99 -23.83 -21.97
CA VAL A 379 -11.04 -22.61 -21.11
C VAL A 379 -10.22 -21.42 -21.63
N GLU A 380 -9.55 -21.60 -22.77
CA GLU A 380 -8.73 -20.55 -23.36
C GLU A 380 -9.58 -19.34 -23.79
N LYS A 381 -8.98 -18.16 -23.74
CA LYS A 381 -9.67 -16.89 -24.02
C LYS A 381 -9.40 -16.39 -25.44
N GLU A 382 -9.23 -17.31 -26.37
CA GLU A 382 -9.02 -17.02 -27.79
C GLU A 382 -9.66 -18.09 -28.66
N GLY A 383 -10.12 -17.72 -29.83
CA GLY A 383 -10.71 -18.66 -30.75
C GLY A 383 -11.80 -18.05 -31.63
N PHE A 384 -12.46 -18.92 -32.36
CA PHE A 384 -13.55 -18.58 -33.28
C PHE A 384 -14.80 -19.37 -32.91
N LEU A 385 -15.95 -18.71 -33.00
CA LEU A 385 -17.23 -19.37 -32.71
C LEU A 385 -17.57 -20.43 -33.77
N ILE A 386 -18.07 -21.56 -33.28
CA ILE A 386 -18.69 -22.62 -34.05
C ILE A 386 -20.02 -22.99 -33.40
N ASN A 387 -20.93 -23.61 -34.12
CA ASN A 387 -22.29 -24.00 -33.65
C ASN A 387 -23.10 -22.83 -33.00
N SER A 388 -22.81 -21.59 -33.40
CA SER A 388 -23.32 -20.38 -32.76
C SER A 388 -24.21 -19.57 -33.69
N GLY A 389 -25.01 -20.25 -34.51
CA GLY A 389 -25.94 -19.63 -35.45
C GLY A 389 -25.26 -18.61 -36.37
N LYS A 390 -25.81 -17.42 -36.48
CA LYS A 390 -25.27 -16.33 -37.32
C LYS A 390 -23.91 -15.79 -36.86
N PHE A 391 -23.47 -16.09 -35.66
CA PHE A 391 -22.19 -15.66 -35.11
C PHE A 391 -21.06 -16.67 -35.37
N THR A 392 -21.37 -17.81 -35.99
CA THR A 392 -20.40 -18.83 -36.36
C THR A 392 -19.31 -18.23 -37.28
N GLY A 393 -18.05 -18.47 -36.95
CA GLY A 393 -16.88 -17.95 -37.66
C GLY A 393 -16.38 -16.60 -37.17
N MET A 394 -17.10 -15.90 -36.26
CA MET A 394 -16.60 -14.67 -35.64
C MET A 394 -15.49 -14.98 -34.65
N GLU A 395 -14.54 -14.07 -34.52
CA GLU A 395 -13.56 -14.07 -33.42
C GLU A 395 -14.29 -13.86 -32.09
N MET A 396 -13.84 -14.56 -31.06
CA MET A 396 -14.53 -14.65 -29.77
C MET A 396 -14.84 -13.29 -29.16
N HIS A 397 -13.86 -12.38 -29.06
CA HIS A 397 -14.09 -11.06 -28.44
C HIS A 397 -15.04 -10.17 -29.26
N ALA A 398 -14.93 -10.23 -30.57
CA ALA A 398 -15.86 -9.53 -31.44
C ALA A 398 -17.31 -10.08 -31.33
N ALA A 399 -17.43 -11.39 -31.15
CA ALA A 399 -18.71 -12.06 -30.99
C ALA A 399 -19.39 -11.67 -29.66
N MET A 400 -18.63 -11.48 -28.56
CA MET A 400 -19.19 -11.07 -27.26
C MET A 400 -20.03 -9.79 -27.38
N GLY A 401 -19.49 -8.75 -28.01
CA GLY A 401 -20.21 -7.50 -28.25
C GLY A 401 -21.44 -7.69 -29.12
N ALA A 402 -21.30 -8.39 -30.27
CA ALA A 402 -22.39 -8.62 -31.21
C ALA A 402 -23.53 -9.44 -30.61
N ILE A 403 -23.27 -10.39 -29.72
CA ILE A 403 -24.28 -11.19 -29.04
C ILE A 403 -25.03 -10.37 -28.00
N ILE A 404 -24.33 -9.49 -27.27
CA ILE A 404 -24.97 -8.55 -26.33
C ILE A 404 -25.92 -7.61 -27.11
N ASP A 405 -25.44 -6.99 -28.19
CA ASP A 405 -26.21 -6.06 -28.99
C ASP A 405 -27.47 -6.72 -29.58
N GLU A 406 -27.34 -8.00 -29.97
CA GLU A 406 -28.50 -8.80 -30.43
C GLU A 406 -29.54 -9.04 -29.34
N ALA A 407 -29.09 -9.40 -28.13
CA ALA A 407 -29.98 -9.63 -27.00
C ALA A 407 -30.71 -8.36 -26.59
N GLU A 408 -30.06 -7.21 -26.65
CA GLU A 408 -30.64 -5.89 -26.41
C GLU A 408 -31.67 -5.53 -27.51
N ALA A 409 -31.30 -5.73 -28.77
CA ALA A 409 -32.20 -5.45 -29.92
C ALA A 409 -33.46 -6.30 -29.87
N GLN A 410 -33.40 -7.55 -29.43
CA GLN A 410 -34.52 -8.44 -29.26
C GLN A 410 -35.28 -8.30 -27.93
N GLY A 411 -34.74 -7.53 -26.99
CA GLY A 411 -35.38 -7.18 -25.73
C GLY A 411 -35.37 -8.27 -24.64
N PHE A 412 -34.65 -9.37 -24.81
CA PHE A 412 -34.55 -10.44 -23.81
C PHE A 412 -33.30 -10.35 -22.94
N GLY A 413 -32.35 -9.43 -23.26
CA GLY A 413 -31.12 -9.23 -22.51
C GLY A 413 -30.68 -7.78 -22.49
N LYS A 414 -29.69 -7.49 -21.67
CA LYS A 414 -29.05 -6.18 -21.60
C LYS A 414 -27.59 -6.31 -21.20
N ARG A 415 -26.78 -5.39 -21.68
CA ARG A 415 -25.40 -5.19 -21.22
C ARG A 415 -25.43 -4.84 -19.74
N ARG A 416 -24.57 -5.47 -18.96
CA ARG A 416 -24.44 -5.18 -17.53
C ARG A 416 -22.98 -5.16 -17.11
N VAL A 417 -22.64 -4.14 -16.35
CA VAL A 417 -21.36 -4.04 -15.66
C VAL A 417 -21.58 -4.50 -14.22
N ASN A 418 -20.76 -5.41 -13.78
CA ASN A 418 -20.71 -5.89 -12.41
C ASN A 418 -19.32 -5.65 -11.83
N TYR A 419 -19.27 -5.49 -10.51
CA TYR A 419 -18.03 -5.32 -9.75
C TYR A 419 -17.91 -6.45 -8.75
N ARG A 420 -16.65 -6.90 -8.50
CA ARG A 420 -16.33 -7.75 -7.37
C ARG A 420 -16.41 -6.96 -6.07
N LEU A 421 -15.97 -5.69 -6.11
CA LEU A 421 -16.10 -4.75 -5.01
C LEU A 421 -17.52 -4.75 -4.45
N ARG A 422 -17.65 -4.76 -3.14
CA ARG A 422 -18.91 -4.63 -2.41
C ARG A 422 -18.90 -3.35 -1.60
N ASP A 423 -20.10 -2.89 -1.23
CA ASP A 423 -20.23 -1.75 -0.34
C ASP A 423 -19.48 -1.99 0.97
N TRP A 424 -18.81 -0.97 1.46
CA TRP A 424 -17.98 -1.05 2.65
C TRP A 424 -18.85 -1.18 3.90
N LEU A 425 -18.75 -2.31 4.59
CA LEU A 425 -19.41 -2.60 5.86
C LEU A 425 -18.70 -1.84 6.99
N ILE A 426 -19.35 -0.83 7.55
CA ILE A 426 -18.77 0.08 8.52
C ILE A 426 -19.14 -0.20 9.97
N SER A 427 -20.22 -0.91 10.25
CA SER A 427 -20.66 -1.27 11.62
C SER A 427 -19.69 -2.19 12.32
N ARG A 428 -19.38 -1.88 13.59
CA ARG A 428 -18.61 -2.75 14.50
C ARG A 428 -19.32 -2.83 15.83
N GLN A 429 -19.47 -4.06 16.37
CA GLN A 429 -20.04 -4.32 17.68
C GLN A 429 -18.94 -4.23 18.75
N ARG A 430 -18.33 -3.04 18.82
CA ARG A 430 -17.17 -2.75 19.67
C ARG A 430 -17.40 -1.46 20.44
N TYR A 431 -16.79 -1.38 21.63
CA TYR A 431 -16.83 -0.17 22.45
C TYR A 431 -15.86 0.88 21.93
N TRP A 432 -14.59 0.48 21.68
CA TRP A 432 -13.52 1.43 21.37
C TRP A 432 -13.52 1.80 19.87
N GLY A 433 -14.39 2.71 19.51
CA GLY A 433 -14.58 3.22 18.17
C GLY A 433 -15.46 4.47 18.17
N ALA A 434 -15.47 5.20 17.08
CA ALA A 434 -16.36 6.35 16.93
C ALA A 434 -17.83 5.87 16.85
N PRO A 435 -18.71 6.27 17.79
CA PRO A 435 -20.13 5.90 17.73
C PRO A 435 -20.79 6.40 16.45
N ILE A 436 -21.67 5.60 15.87
CA ILE A 436 -22.47 6.03 14.71
C ILE A 436 -23.54 7.02 15.18
N PRO A 437 -23.59 8.26 14.64
CA PRO A 437 -24.43 9.34 15.16
C PRO A 437 -25.88 9.23 14.67
N ILE A 438 -26.54 8.10 14.97
CA ILE A 438 -27.92 7.82 14.60
C ILE A 438 -28.76 7.57 15.84
N ILE A 439 -29.97 8.10 15.80
CA ILE A 439 -31.05 7.90 16.78
C ILE A 439 -32.16 7.11 16.09
N ASN A 440 -32.55 5.99 16.67
CA ASN A 440 -33.66 5.15 16.21
C ASN A 440 -34.94 5.54 16.95
N CYS A 441 -35.92 6.12 16.24
CA CYS A 441 -37.19 6.54 16.76
C CYS A 441 -38.32 5.74 16.13
N GLU A 442 -39.25 5.21 16.94
CA GLU A 442 -40.38 4.41 16.42
C GLU A 442 -41.27 5.21 15.43
N LYS A 443 -41.40 6.54 15.65
CA LYS A 443 -42.22 7.40 14.77
C LYS A 443 -41.46 7.93 13.56
N CYS A 444 -40.20 8.28 13.74
CA CYS A 444 -39.42 9.02 12.75
C CYS A 444 -38.44 8.14 11.95
N GLY A 445 -38.27 6.88 12.37
CA GLY A 445 -37.26 6.00 11.83
C GLY A 445 -35.84 6.39 12.29
N GLU A 446 -34.88 6.25 11.42
CA GLU A 446 -33.51 6.67 11.63
C GLU A 446 -33.40 8.20 11.54
N VAL A 447 -32.82 8.84 12.54
CA VAL A 447 -32.65 10.28 12.64
C VAL A 447 -31.21 10.58 12.99
N LEU A 448 -30.59 11.53 12.30
CA LEU A 448 -29.25 12.02 12.63
C LEU A 448 -29.25 12.75 13.98
N VAL A 449 -28.17 12.60 14.72
CA VAL A 449 -27.88 13.45 15.88
C VAL A 449 -27.65 14.89 15.38
N PRO A 450 -28.21 15.93 16.04
CA PRO A 450 -27.92 17.31 15.64
C PRO A 450 -26.42 17.62 15.64
N GLU A 451 -25.93 18.34 14.64
CA GLU A 451 -24.50 18.65 14.50
C GLU A 451 -23.90 19.37 15.71
N GLU A 452 -24.72 20.18 16.38
CA GLU A 452 -24.36 20.88 17.61
C GLU A 452 -24.21 19.95 18.83
N GLU A 453 -24.79 18.76 18.78
CA GLU A 453 -24.68 17.73 19.83
C GLU A 453 -23.51 16.76 19.60
N LEU A 454 -22.81 16.88 18.47
CA LEU A 454 -21.60 16.10 18.22
C LEU A 454 -20.42 16.60 19.08
N PRO A 455 -19.59 15.70 19.60
CA PRO A 455 -19.58 14.26 19.38
C PRO A 455 -20.57 13.50 20.27
N VAL A 456 -21.15 12.43 19.71
CA VAL A 456 -21.76 11.38 20.55
C VAL A 456 -20.62 10.69 21.30
N ARG A 457 -20.57 10.87 22.61
CA ARG A 457 -19.46 10.42 23.46
C ARG A 457 -19.60 8.97 23.85
N LEU A 458 -18.45 8.31 24.03
CA LEU A 458 -18.41 6.97 24.59
C LEU A 458 -18.75 7.01 26.07
N PRO A 459 -19.70 6.15 26.55
CA PRO A 459 -20.02 6.06 27.96
C PRO A 459 -18.92 5.33 28.74
N GLU A 460 -18.74 5.69 30.01
CA GLU A 460 -17.76 5.03 30.90
C GLU A 460 -18.34 3.82 31.64
N ASP A 461 -19.68 3.73 31.73
CA ASP A 461 -20.46 2.72 32.46
C ASP A 461 -20.79 1.47 31.65
N VAL A 462 -19.84 0.98 30.84
CA VAL A 462 -20.03 -0.18 29.98
C VAL A 462 -19.51 -1.49 30.61
N SER A 463 -20.19 -2.59 30.28
CA SER A 463 -19.74 -3.95 30.60
C SER A 463 -19.07 -4.57 29.39
N PHE A 464 -17.88 -5.15 29.59
CA PHE A 464 -17.14 -5.91 28.58
C PHE A 464 -17.39 -7.42 28.69
N GLU A 465 -18.54 -7.85 29.20
CA GLU A 465 -18.88 -9.27 29.32
C GLU A 465 -19.01 -9.90 27.92
N GLN A 466 -18.40 -11.07 27.77
CA GLN A 466 -18.45 -11.82 26.51
C GLN A 466 -19.89 -12.25 26.21
N GLY A 467 -20.43 -11.80 25.10
CA GLY A 467 -21.76 -12.21 24.61
C GLY A 467 -22.76 -11.08 24.36
N ALA A 468 -22.48 -9.85 24.76
CA ALA A 468 -23.31 -8.71 24.38
C ALA A 468 -23.20 -8.44 22.87
N VAL A 469 -24.29 -8.08 22.22
CA VAL A 469 -24.33 -7.76 20.78
C VAL A 469 -23.46 -6.54 20.50
N SER A 470 -23.46 -5.55 21.39
CA SER A 470 -22.54 -4.42 21.42
C SER A 470 -22.34 -3.98 22.88
N PRO A 471 -21.10 -3.70 23.34
CA PRO A 471 -20.91 -3.21 24.72
C PRO A 471 -21.65 -1.92 25.02
N LEU A 472 -21.87 -1.05 24.04
CA LEU A 472 -22.62 0.21 24.19
C LEU A 472 -24.07 -0.02 24.58
N SER A 473 -24.67 -1.17 24.23
CA SER A 473 -26.04 -1.51 24.62
C SER A 473 -26.19 -1.82 26.10
N SER A 474 -25.09 -1.99 26.84
CA SER A 474 -25.12 -2.22 28.30
C SER A 474 -25.24 -0.93 29.10
N SER A 475 -25.02 0.24 28.51
CA SER A 475 -25.20 1.52 29.17
C SER A 475 -26.58 2.09 28.90
N GLU A 476 -27.48 2.00 29.88
CA GLU A 476 -28.83 2.60 29.81
C GLU A 476 -28.79 4.09 29.54
N HIS A 477 -27.82 4.78 30.14
CA HIS A 477 -27.62 6.23 29.95
C HIS A 477 -27.24 6.58 28.52
N PHE A 478 -26.44 5.75 27.86
CA PHE A 478 -26.08 5.94 26.45
C PHE A 478 -27.23 5.57 25.53
N LEU A 479 -27.90 4.45 25.82
CA LEU A 479 -28.90 3.84 24.94
C LEU A 479 -30.14 4.73 24.79
N HIS A 480 -30.70 5.20 25.91
CA HIS A 480 -31.95 5.94 25.90
C HIS A 480 -31.73 7.45 25.67
N CYS A 481 -32.48 8.00 24.73
CA CYS A 481 -32.41 9.42 24.37
C CYS A 481 -33.78 9.94 23.91
N THR A 482 -33.84 11.24 23.68
CA THR A 482 -35.02 11.90 23.09
C THR A 482 -34.79 12.09 21.59
N CYS A 483 -35.82 11.77 20.79
CA CYS A 483 -35.77 12.02 19.36
C CYS A 483 -35.76 13.54 19.07
N PRO A 484 -34.72 14.07 18.38
CA PRO A 484 -34.64 15.52 18.11
C PRO A 484 -35.73 16.00 17.14
N LYS A 485 -36.34 15.07 16.36
CA LYS A 485 -37.36 15.41 15.38
C LYS A 485 -38.79 15.49 15.96
N CYS A 486 -39.16 14.60 16.89
CA CYS A 486 -40.51 14.57 17.43
C CYS A 486 -40.62 14.72 18.95
N GLY A 487 -39.50 14.78 19.68
CA GLY A 487 -39.47 14.88 21.12
C GLY A 487 -39.89 13.61 21.88
N GLY A 488 -40.12 12.50 21.19
CA GLY A 488 -40.47 11.21 21.78
C GLY A 488 -39.28 10.42 22.28
N GLU A 489 -39.56 9.33 23.03
CA GLU A 489 -38.52 8.38 23.44
C GLU A 489 -37.88 7.72 22.19
N ALA A 490 -36.58 7.52 22.25
CA ALA A 490 -35.78 6.95 21.19
C ALA A 490 -34.54 6.25 21.75
N THR A 491 -33.85 5.49 20.90
CA THR A 491 -32.62 4.82 21.27
C THR A 491 -31.49 5.22 20.34
N ARG A 492 -30.25 5.35 20.87
CA ARG A 492 -29.05 5.56 20.05
C ARG A 492 -28.68 4.29 19.32
N GLU A 493 -28.02 4.46 18.18
CA GLU A 493 -27.29 3.35 17.53
C GLU A 493 -26.16 2.89 18.48
N THR A 494 -25.99 1.57 18.60
CA THR A 494 -25.01 0.98 19.52
C THR A 494 -23.77 0.43 18.82
N ASP A 495 -23.76 0.46 17.49
CA ASP A 495 -22.56 0.12 16.72
C ASP A 495 -21.61 1.31 16.66
N THR A 496 -20.31 1.00 16.65
CA THR A 496 -19.25 1.97 16.34
C THR A 496 -18.79 1.81 14.90
N MET A 497 -18.12 2.82 14.38
CA MET A 497 -17.59 2.79 13.02
C MET A 497 -16.30 1.99 12.94
N ASP A 498 -16.05 1.38 11.78
CA ASP A 498 -14.75 0.81 11.42
C ASP A 498 -13.63 1.83 11.60
N THR A 499 -12.51 1.41 12.21
CA THR A 499 -11.35 2.28 12.43
C THR A 499 -10.82 2.91 11.14
N PHE A 500 -10.94 2.22 10.00
CA PHE A 500 -10.52 2.76 8.70
C PHE A 500 -11.27 4.02 8.27
N ILE A 501 -12.44 4.32 8.85
CA ILE A 501 -13.11 5.60 8.63
C ILE A 501 -12.26 6.73 9.22
N CYS A 502 -11.72 6.55 10.42
CA CYS A 502 -10.84 7.52 11.05
C CYS A 502 -9.58 7.77 10.21
N SER A 503 -8.98 6.71 9.68
CA SER A 503 -7.76 6.83 8.86
C SER A 503 -8.00 7.25 7.40
N SER A 504 -9.26 7.40 6.96
CA SER A 504 -9.57 7.76 5.58
C SER A 504 -9.54 9.27 5.28
N TRP A 505 -9.28 10.12 6.28
CA TRP A 505 -9.26 11.58 6.12
C TRP A 505 -8.25 12.31 7.01
N TYR A 506 -7.48 11.63 7.86
CA TYR A 506 -6.55 12.20 8.84
C TYR A 506 -5.48 13.09 8.21
N TYR A 507 -5.04 12.76 7.02
CA TYR A 507 -4.06 13.53 6.25
C TYR A 507 -4.58 14.93 5.85
N TYR A 508 -5.87 15.14 5.82
CA TYR A 508 -6.48 16.46 5.68
C TYR A 508 -6.55 17.20 7.02
N ARG A 509 -6.84 16.46 8.09
CA ARG A 509 -6.87 17.06 9.45
C ARG A 509 -5.52 17.61 9.86
N TYR A 510 -4.43 16.98 9.46
CA TYR A 510 -3.08 17.50 9.72
C TYR A 510 -2.82 18.89 9.11
N ALA A 511 -3.45 19.23 8.01
CA ALA A 511 -3.34 20.57 7.42
C ALA A 511 -3.97 21.66 8.30
N ASP A 512 -5.00 21.31 9.08
CA ASP A 512 -5.74 22.23 9.96
C ASP A 512 -6.25 21.51 11.23
N PRO A 513 -5.35 21.04 12.12
CA PRO A 513 -5.72 20.14 13.21
C PRO A 513 -6.53 20.77 14.31
N HIS A 514 -6.46 22.10 14.49
CA HIS A 514 -7.09 22.84 15.58
C HIS A 514 -8.44 23.47 15.21
N ASN A 515 -8.95 23.23 14.02
CA ASN A 515 -10.23 23.77 13.59
C ASN A 515 -11.37 23.19 14.42
N THR A 516 -12.15 24.09 15.06
CA THR A 516 -13.28 23.72 15.92
C THR A 516 -14.63 23.90 15.24
N GLU A 517 -14.67 24.51 14.04
CA GLU A 517 -15.90 24.83 13.32
C GLU A 517 -16.21 23.84 12.19
N ARG A 518 -15.17 23.19 11.66
CA ARG A 518 -15.29 22.24 10.54
C ARG A 518 -14.16 21.19 10.59
N PRO A 519 -14.26 20.09 9.85
CA PRO A 519 -13.21 19.04 9.85
C PRO A 519 -11.83 19.60 9.50
N PHE A 520 -11.80 20.56 8.59
CA PHE A 520 -10.62 21.31 8.15
C PHE A 520 -11.05 22.52 7.31
N ASP A 521 -10.19 23.49 7.19
CA ASP A 521 -10.36 24.60 6.26
C ASP A 521 -9.93 24.17 4.84
N ARG A 522 -10.76 24.50 3.84
CA ARG A 522 -10.54 24.11 2.46
C ARG A 522 -9.24 24.67 1.88
N ASP A 523 -8.94 25.92 2.15
CA ASP A 523 -7.77 26.60 1.57
C ASP A 523 -6.49 26.03 2.18
N GLN A 524 -6.49 25.71 3.50
CA GLN A 524 -5.38 25.05 4.17
C GLN A 524 -5.11 23.66 3.56
N VAL A 525 -6.15 22.89 3.35
CA VAL A 525 -6.00 21.55 2.77
C VAL A 525 -5.59 21.62 1.29
N ASN A 526 -6.17 22.50 0.49
CA ASN A 526 -5.79 22.65 -0.92
C ASN A 526 -4.37 23.19 -1.12
N TYR A 527 -3.81 23.92 -0.12
CA TYR A 527 -2.40 24.29 -0.14
C TYR A 527 -1.49 23.07 0.07
N TRP A 528 -1.76 22.25 1.12
CA TRP A 528 -0.87 21.15 1.47
C TRP A 528 -1.09 19.88 0.64
N ALA A 529 -2.35 19.48 0.45
CA ALA A 529 -2.71 18.25 -0.26
C ALA A 529 -2.83 18.47 -1.78
N PRO A 530 -2.71 17.42 -2.61
CA PRO A 530 -2.45 16.03 -2.19
C PRO A 530 -1.12 15.85 -1.47
N VAL A 531 -1.00 14.79 -0.65
CA VAL A 531 0.28 14.38 -0.05
C VAL A 531 1.27 14.07 -1.16
N ASP A 532 2.44 14.72 -1.15
CA ASP A 532 3.44 14.56 -2.22
C ASP A 532 4.13 13.20 -2.15
N GLN A 533 4.46 12.74 -0.93
CA GLN A 533 5.04 11.42 -0.70
C GLN A 533 4.35 10.72 0.46
N TYR A 534 3.67 9.64 0.18
CA TYR A 534 3.03 8.78 1.17
C TYR A 534 3.81 7.48 1.34
N ILE A 535 4.00 7.01 2.58
CA ILE A 535 4.86 5.87 2.91
C ILE A 535 4.12 4.93 3.85
N GLY A 536 4.08 3.64 3.51
CA GLY A 536 3.42 2.65 4.37
C GLY A 536 3.46 1.23 3.84
N GLY A 537 2.76 0.32 4.51
CA GLY A 537 2.74 -1.09 4.15
C GLY A 537 1.85 -1.40 2.94
N ILE A 538 2.27 -2.34 2.11
CA ILE A 538 1.50 -2.78 0.94
C ILE A 538 0.19 -3.50 1.31
N GLU A 539 0.09 -4.01 2.53
CA GLU A 539 -1.12 -4.65 3.08
C GLU A 539 -2.34 -3.73 3.05
N HIS A 540 -2.12 -2.42 3.01
CA HIS A 540 -3.17 -1.42 2.94
C HIS A 540 -3.68 -1.13 1.52
N ALA A 541 -3.17 -1.81 0.50
CA ALA A 541 -3.50 -1.56 -0.91
C ALA A 541 -5.00 -1.56 -1.20
N ILE A 542 -5.74 -2.56 -0.67
CA ILE A 542 -7.19 -2.73 -0.86
C ILE A 542 -8.01 -2.35 0.38
N LEU A 543 -7.36 -1.85 1.43
CA LEU A 543 -7.96 -1.37 2.68
C LEU A 543 -7.88 0.16 2.71
N HIS A 544 -7.04 0.70 3.60
CA HIS A 544 -6.87 2.13 3.82
C HIS A 544 -6.66 2.93 2.53
N LEU A 545 -5.80 2.49 1.60
CA LEU A 545 -5.51 3.23 0.37
C LEU A 545 -6.73 3.34 -0.56
N LEU A 546 -7.54 2.30 -0.64
CA LEU A 546 -8.77 2.32 -1.44
C LEU A 546 -9.83 3.23 -0.79
N TYR A 547 -9.98 3.13 0.53
CA TYR A 547 -10.93 3.95 1.28
C TYR A 547 -10.53 5.43 1.29
N ALA A 548 -9.24 5.75 1.41
CA ALA A 548 -8.73 7.11 1.32
C ALA A 548 -9.07 7.75 -0.04
N ARG A 549 -8.93 7.02 -1.14
CA ARG A 549 -9.31 7.46 -2.47
C ARG A 549 -10.83 7.70 -2.57
N PHE A 550 -11.63 6.80 -2.03
CA PHE A 550 -13.08 6.95 -1.99
C PHE A 550 -13.50 8.20 -1.20
N PHE A 551 -12.96 8.40 0.01
CA PHE A 551 -13.24 9.59 0.81
C PHE A 551 -12.86 10.88 0.08
N THR A 552 -11.71 10.91 -0.57
CA THR A 552 -11.25 12.06 -1.37
C THR A 552 -12.28 12.44 -2.42
N LYS A 553 -12.79 11.47 -3.18
CA LYS A 553 -13.79 11.71 -4.22
C LYS A 553 -15.11 12.23 -3.65
N VAL A 554 -15.59 11.66 -2.54
CA VAL A 554 -16.81 12.12 -1.87
C VAL A 554 -16.65 13.55 -1.32
N LEU A 555 -15.52 13.87 -0.74
CA LEU A 555 -15.21 15.22 -0.21
C LEU A 555 -15.04 16.24 -1.34
N ARG A 556 -14.42 15.87 -2.46
CA ARG A 556 -14.38 16.68 -3.69
C ARG A 556 -15.81 16.98 -4.18
N ASP A 557 -16.66 15.96 -4.27
CA ASP A 557 -18.05 16.11 -4.72
C ASP A 557 -18.93 16.88 -3.71
N ALA A 558 -18.45 17.00 -2.47
CA ALA A 558 -19.02 17.89 -1.45
C ALA A 558 -18.49 19.33 -1.56
N GLY A 559 -17.56 19.61 -2.48
CA GLY A 559 -16.95 20.94 -2.66
C GLY A 559 -15.92 21.31 -1.58
N MET A 560 -15.41 20.31 -0.84
CA MET A 560 -14.45 20.50 0.22
C MET A 560 -12.99 20.40 -0.27
N LEU A 561 -12.76 19.76 -1.43
CA LEU A 561 -11.45 19.54 -2.04
C LEU A 561 -11.48 19.91 -3.53
N ASP A 562 -10.32 20.29 -4.07
CA ASP A 562 -10.14 20.64 -5.50
C ASP A 562 -9.34 19.59 -6.29
N PHE A 563 -9.13 18.41 -5.73
CA PHE A 563 -8.35 17.32 -6.35
C PHE A 563 -9.05 15.96 -6.18
N ASP A 564 -8.63 14.98 -7.00
CA ASP A 564 -9.30 13.68 -7.14
C ASP A 564 -8.67 12.57 -6.30
N GLU A 565 -7.39 12.68 -5.97
CA GLU A 565 -6.60 11.61 -5.35
C GLU A 565 -5.83 12.15 -4.13
N PRO A 566 -5.75 11.38 -3.04
CA PRO A 566 -5.17 11.85 -1.78
C PRO A 566 -3.63 11.91 -1.79
N PHE A 567 -2.98 11.04 -2.56
CA PHE A 567 -1.53 10.81 -2.52
C PHE A 567 -0.94 10.80 -3.93
N THR A 568 0.01 11.70 -4.20
CA THR A 568 0.69 11.80 -5.51
C THR A 568 1.64 10.63 -5.73
N ASN A 569 2.52 10.38 -4.76
CA ASN A 569 3.47 9.28 -4.81
C ASN A 569 3.27 8.36 -3.60
N LEU A 570 3.39 7.08 -3.84
CA LEU A 570 3.29 6.04 -2.81
C LEU A 570 4.57 5.21 -2.79
N LEU A 571 5.18 5.09 -1.62
CA LEU A 571 6.27 4.16 -1.36
C LEU A 571 5.77 3.03 -0.45
N THR A 572 5.84 1.80 -0.94
CA THR A 572 5.54 0.62 -0.12
C THR A 572 6.84 -0.01 0.36
N GLN A 573 7.03 -0.01 1.68
CA GLN A 573 8.23 -0.57 2.29
C GLN A 573 8.14 -2.08 2.49
N GLY A 574 9.31 -2.74 2.42
CA GLY A 574 9.44 -4.14 2.82
C GLY A 574 9.41 -4.34 4.34
N MET A 575 9.16 -5.56 4.78
CA MET A 575 9.10 -5.93 6.19
C MET A 575 10.49 -6.05 6.82
N VAL A 576 10.55 -5.91 8.15
CA VAL A 576 11.73 -6.29 8.92
C VAL A 576 11.49 -7.70 9.45
N ILE A 577 12.37 -8.61 9.06
CA ILE A 577 12.32 -10.03 9.42
C ILE A 577 13.53 -10.40 10.29
N LYS A 578 13.38 -11.40 11.13
CA LYS A 578 14.48 -11.96 11.93
C LYS A 578 14.32 -13.47 11.97
N ASP A 579 15.42 -14.19 11.74
CA ASP A 579 15.43 -15.65 11.69
C ASP A 579 14.46 -16.23 10.63
N GLY A 580 14.36 -15.56 9.47
CA GLY A 580 13.51 -15.98 8.35
C GLY A 580 12.01 -15.75 8.54
N ALA A 581 11.58 -15.05 9.61
CA ALA A 581 10.19 -14.78 9.89
C ALA A 581 9.93 -13.30 10.22
N LYS A 582 8.70 -12.82 9.94
CA LYS A 582 8.26 -11.49 10.40
C LYS A 582 8.40 -11.41 11.91
N MET A 583 8.96 -10.31 12.41
CA MET A 583 9.05 -10.05 13.85
C MET A 583 7.65 -10.05 14.48
N SER A 584 7.44 -10.87 15.47
CA SER A 584 6.21 -10.90 16.25
C SER A 584 6.45 -11.29 17.71
N LYS A 585 5.62 -10.73 18.61
CA LYS A 585 5.69 -11.07 20.04
C LYS A 585 5.42 -12.55 20.32
N SER A 586 4.60 -13.20 19.50
CA SER A 586 4.27 -14.62 19.63
C SER A 586 5.44 -15.55 19.27
N LEU A 587 6.33 -15.10 18.38
CA LEU A 587 7.53 -15.84 17.99
C LEU A 587 8.74 -15.50 18.89
N GLY A 588 8.65 -14.47 19.73
CA GLY A 588 9.74 -14.03 20.59
C GLY A 588 10.96 -13.47 19.86
N ASN A 589 10.82 -13.12 18.55
CA ASN A 589 11.89 -12.63 17.70
C ASN A 589 11.88 -11.10 17.51
N VAL A 590 11.16 -10.37 18.36
CA VAL A 590 11.06 -8.90 18.28
C VAL A 590 12.35 -8.27 18.81
N VAL A 591 12.88 -7.30 18.05
CA VAL A 591 13.97 -6.43 18.49
C VAL A 591 13.38 -5.10 18.96
N SER A 592 13.72 -4.70 20.18
CA SER A 592 13.27 -3.46 20.78
C SER A 592 14.09 -2.28 20.25
N PRO A 593 13.46 -1.24 19.69
CA PRO A 593 14.18 -0.02 19.34
C PRO A 593 14.87 0.64 20.56
N GLU A 594 14.24 0.58 21.73
CA GLU A 594 14.77 1.16 22.98
C GLU A 594 16.13 0.55 23.35
N GLU A 595 16.27 -0.78 23.25
CA GLU A 595 17.53 -1.47 23.54
C GLU A 595 18.65 -1.05 22.59
N ILE A 596 18.35 -0.88 21.31
CA ILE A 596 19.33 -0.43 20.33
C ILE A 596 19.75 1.03 20.58
N ILE A 597 18.77 1.89 20.86
CA ILE A 597 19.02 3.32 21.15
C ILE A 597 19.88 3.45 22.42
N GLU A 598 19.55 2.69 23.47
CA GLU A 598 20.29 2.73 24.74
C GLU A 598 21.76 2.30 24.56
N HIS A 599 22.03 1.28 23.73
CA HIS A 599 23.38 0.74 23.56
C HIS A 599 24.20 1.48 22.49
N TYR A 600 23.58 1.85 21.38
CA TYR A 600 24.28 2.34 20.20
C TYR A 600 23.85 3.74 19.74
N GLY A 601 22.76 4.28 20.28
CA GLY A 601 22.16 5.54 19.88
C GLY A 601 21.14 5.43 18.74
N ALA A 602 20.29 6.46 18.65
CA ALA A 602 19.23 6.57 17.65
C ALA A 602 19.80 6.70 16.23
N ASP A 603 20.85 7.50 16.04
CA ASP A 603 21.51 7.66 14.74
C ASP A 603 22.03 6.33 14.20
N THR A 604 22.52 5.45 15.06
CA THR A 604 22.97 4.10 14.67
C THR A 604 21.80 3.23 14.22
N ALA A 605 20.69 3.26 14.96
CA ALA A 605 19.48 2.50 14.59
C ALA A 605 18.92 2.96 13.24
N ARG A 606 18.82 4.27 13.02
CA ARG A 606 18.38 4.90 11.77
C ARG A 606 19.29 4.52 10.61
N LEU A 607 20.58 4.71 10.78
CA LEU A 607 21.56 4.43 9.72
C LEU A 607 21.55 2.95 9.32
N PHE A 608 21.50 2.03 10.29
CA PHE A 608 21.44 0.60 10.01
C PHE A 608 20.17 0.23 9.24
N ILE A 609 18.99 0.67 9.70
CA ILE A 609 17.71 0.28 9.11
C ILE A 609 17.56 0.78 7.66
N LEU A 610 18.21 1.91 7.33
CA LEU A 610 18.20 2.50 5.99
C LEU A 610 19.30 1.93 5.07
N PHE A 611 20.41 1.42 5.66
CA PHE A 611 21.53 0.87 4.92
C PHE A 611 21.35 -0.61 4.55
N ALA A 612 20.70 -1.41 5.41
CA ALA A 612 20.74 -2.87 5.35
C ALA A 612 20.03 -3.47 4.13
N ALA A 613 19.01 -2.78 3.55
CA ALA A 613 18.32 -3.24 2.37
C ALA A 613 17.66 -2.06 1.59
N PRO A 614 17.40 -2.22 0.28
CA PRO A 614 16.53 -1.31 -0.46
C PRO A 614 15.16 -1.19 0.22
N VAL A 615 14.52 -0.01 0.12
CA VAL A 615 13.31 0.31 0.89
C VAL A 615 12.12 -0.60 0.59
N ASP A 616 12.01 -1.09 -0.64
CA ASP A 616 10.94 -1.96 -1.15
C ASP A 616 11.17 -3.46 -0.86
N ARG A 617 12.35 -3.81 -0.33
CA ARG A 617 12.73 -5.19 -0.02
C ARG A 617 12.64 -5.47 1.46
N ASP A 618 12.38 -6.73 1.79
CA ASP A 618 12.47 -7.19 3.18
C ASP A 618 13.90 -7.05 3.70
N LEU A 619 14.00 -6.72 4.97
CA LEU A 619 15.26 -6.53 5.66
C LEU A 619 15.45 -7.64 6.69
N ASP A 620 16.51 -8.44 6.53
CA ASP A 620 16.96 -9.38 7.54
C ASP A 620 17.73 -8.65 8.64
N TRP A 621 17.29 -8.81 9.88
CA TRP A 621 17.93 -8.20 11.03
C TRP A 621 19.33 -8.79 11.29
N SER A 622 20.29 -7.93 11.55
CA SER A 622 21.68 -8.32 11.83
C SER A 622 22.29 -7.45 12.93
N ASP A 623 22.58 -8.05 14.08
CA ASP A 623 23.28 -7.34 15.18
C ASP A 623 24.68 -6.88 14.77
N GLN A 624 25.39 -7.65 13.95
CA GLN A 624 26.68 -7.26 13.36
C GLN A 624 26.56 -6.02 12.45
N GLY A 625 25.44 -5.90 11.74
CA GLY A 625 25.14 -4.75 10.91
C GLY A 625 24.97 -3.47 11.74
N VAL A 626 24.29 -3.57 12.89
CA VAL A 626 24.14 -2.46 13.85
C VAL A 626 25.49 -1.99 14.36
N GLU A 627 26.36 -2.92 14.79
CA GLU A 627 27.73 -2.59 15.20
C GLU A 627 28.54 -1.96 14.05
N GLY A 628 28.33 -2.40 12.82
CA GLY A 628 28.96 -1.83 11.63
C GLY A 628 28.57 -0.35 11.44
N ALA A 629 27.28 -0.02 11.58
CA ALA A 629 26.78 1.34 11.52
C ALA A 629 27.36 2.21 12.64
N PHE A 630 27.41 1.71 13.86
CA PHE A 630 28.02 2.40 14.99
C PHE A 630 29.52 2.69 14.76
N ARG A 631 30.27 1.69 14.25
CA ARG A 631 31.68 1.89 13.91
C ARG A 631 31.88 2.95 12.82
N PHE A 632 30.99 3.01 11.85
CA PHE A 632 31.05 4.03 10.81
C PHE A 632 30.83 5.44 11.39
N LEU A 633 29.84 5.67 12.23
CA LEU A 633 29.59 6.96 12.88
C LEU A 633 30.82 7.38 13.73
N ASN A 634 31.42 6.44 14.45
CA ASN A 634 32.68 6.69 15.20
C ASN A 634 33.85 7.08 14.28
N ARG A 635 33.88 6.56 13.05
CA ARG A 635 34.92 6.96 12.08
C ARG A 635 34.67 8.38 11.59
N VAL A 636 33.41 8.73 11.28
CA VAL A 636 33.03 10.10 10.90
C VAL A 636 33.43 11.08 11.99
N TRP A 637 33.05 10.77 13.23
CA TRP A 637 33.44 11.57 14.41
C TRP A 637 34.96 11.81 14.48
N ARG A 638 35.72 10.76 14.44
CA ARG A 638 37.20 10.83 14.60
C ARG A 638 37.89 11.60 13.49
N ILE A 639 37.52 11.38 12.23
CA ILE A 639 38.19 12.06 11.12
C ILE A 639 37.88 13.55 11.13
N LEU A 640 36.66 13.97 11.42
CA LEU A 640 36.31 15.38 11.47
C LEU A 640 36.96 16.10 12.66
N LEU A 641 37.07 15.48 13.82
CA LEU A 641 37.78 16.05 14.94
C LEU A 641 39.30 16.15 14.70
N GLN A 642 39.87 15.24 13.93
CA GLN A 642 41.27 15.32 13.57
C GLN A 642 41.57 16.55 12.71
N PHE A 643 40.67 16.90 11.78
CA PHE A 643 40.78 18.05 10.91
C PHE A 643 40.12 19.32 11.47
N GLU A 644 39.60 19.32 12.71
CA GLU A 644 38.86 20.43 13.30
C GLU A 644 39.57 21.80 13.16
N LYS A 645 40.83 21.85 13.53
CA LYS A 645 41.61 23.09 13.46
C LYS A 645 41.80 23.56 12.03
N VAL A 646 42.02 22.64 11.11
CA VAL A 646 42.18 22.92 9.68
C VAL A 646 40.88 23.48 9.08
N ILE A 647 39.77 22.81 9.38
CA ILE A 647 38.42 23.18 8.87
C ILE A 647 38.00 24.57 9.38
N LYS A 648 38.17 24.82 10.69
CA LYS A 648 37.77 26.11 11.31
C LYS A 648 38.54 27.33 10.78
N GLY A 649 39.83 27.16 10.43
CA GLY A 649 40.70 28.22 9.89
C GLY A 649 40.62 28.41 8.38
N ALA A 650 39.84 27.57 7.68
CA ALA A 650 39.84 27.53 6.23
C ALA A 650 38.85 28.52 5.58
N SER A 651 39.19 28.97 4.38
CA SER A 651 38.28 29.69 3.45
C SER A 651 37.35 28.69 2.76
N ASP A 652 36.18 29.18 2.33
CA ASP A 652 35.27 28.39 1.49
C ASP A 652 35.65 28.41 0.00
N VAL A 653 36.64 29.23 -0.37
CA VAL A 653 37.06 29.42 -1.76
C VAL A 653 38.53 29.03 -1.89
N TYR A 654 38.84 28.26 -2.94
CA TYR A 654 40.21 27.88 -3.31
C TYR A 654 40.37 27.74 -4.82
N ASP A 655 41.63 27.85 -5.27
CA ASP A 655 41.99 27.60 -6.66
C ASP A 655 42.19 26.10 -6.90
N VAL A 656 41.34 25.51 -7.73
CA VAL A 656 41.41 24.09 -8.08
C VAL A 656 42.72 23.70 -8.73
N SER A 657 43.36 24.64 -9.48
CA SER A 657 44.64 24.40 -10.12
C SER A 657 45.82 24.26 -9.14
N SER A 658 45.62 24.67 -7.89
CA SER A 658 46.63 24.52 -6.82
C SER A 658 46.62 23.18 -6.13
N LEU A 659 45.61 22.33 -6.38
CA LEU A 659 45.45 21.04 -5.76
C LEU A 659 46.46 20.01 -6.30
N SER A 660 47.01 19.19 -5.44
CA SER A 660 47.73 17.99 -5.83
C SER A 660 46.87 16.96 -6.53
N ALA A 661 47.47 16.03 -7.25
CA ALA A 661 46.71 14.97 -7.95
C ALA A 661 45.82 14.13 -7.00
N GLU A 662 46.28 13.86 -5.77
CA GLU A 662 45.51 13.15 -4.75
C GLU A 662 44.31 13.97 -4.25
N GLU A 663 44.49 15.29 -4.12
CA GLU A 663 43.42 16.21 -3.72
C GLU A 663 42.38 16.39 -4.84
N VAL A 664 42.81 16.42 -6.10
CA VAL A 664 41.91 16.40 -7.27
C VAL A 664 41.06 15.11 -7.26
N ASP A 665 41.67 13.97 -6.94
CA ASP A 665 40.91 12.70 -6.79
C ASP A 665 39.93 12.74 -5.62
N LEU A 666 40.28 13.29 -4.46
CA LEU A 666 39.36 13.47 -3.34
C LEU A 666 38.19 14.38 -3.75
N ARG A 667 38.45 15.51 -4.41
CA ARG A 667 37.41 16.43 -4.92
C ARG A 667 36.48 15.71 -5.90
N ARG A 668 37.01 14.89 -6.78
CA ARG A 668 36.23 14.10 -7.70
C ARG A 668 35.33 13.09 -6.97
N VAL A 669 35.86 12.39 -5.98
CA VAL A 669 35.07 11.47 -5.14
C VAL A 669 33.97 12.23 -4.40
N LEU A 670 34.27 13.39 -3.83
CA LEU A 670 33.31 14.27 -3.17
C LEU A 670 32.13 14.61 -4.09
N HIS A 671 32.40 15.18 -5.26
CA HIS A 671 31.31 15.60 -6.15
C HIS A 671 30.58 14.44 -6.81
N THR A 672 31.25 13.31 -7.05
CA THR A 672 30.61 12.05 -7.46
C THR A 672 29.63 11.57 -6.39
N THR A 673 30.02 11.64 -5.11
CA THR A 673 29.19 11.28 -3.96
C THR A 673 27.99 12.22 -3.85
N ILE A 674 28.19 13.55 -3.93
CA ILE A 674 27.09 14.53 -3.89
C ILE A 674 26.04 14.20 -4.96
N ARG A 675 26.46 14.03 -6.22
CA ARG A 675 25.54 13.66 -7.31
C ARG A 675 24.79 12.37 -7.02
N LYS A 676 25.52 11.33 -6.67
CA LYS A 676 24.93 10.00 -6.46
C LYS A 676 23.95 9.98 -5.27
N VAL A 677 24.32 10.57 -4.14
CA VAL A 677 23.44 10.66 -2.97
C VAL A 677 22.20 11.48 -3.29
N THR A 678 22.35 12.59 -4.03
CA THR A 678 21.21 13.41 -4.46
C THR A 678 20.22 12.62 -5.31
N GLU A 679 20.71 11.90 -6.34
CA GLU A 679 19.85 11.08 -7.22
C GLU A 679 19.22 9.91 -6.47
N ASP A 680 19.99 9.24 -5.60
CA ASP A 680 19.51 8.09 -4.84
C ASP A 680 18.44 8.48 -3.81
N VAL A 681 18.55 9.65 -3.17
CA VAL A 681 17.56 10.12 -2.19
C VAL A 681 16.35 10.76 -2.87
N ARG A 682 16.56 11.64 -3.86
CA ARG A 682 15.51 12.43 -4.51
C ARG A 682 14.59 11.60 -5.38
N ASP A 683 15.18 10.70 -6.21
CA ASP A 683 14.50 10.12 -7.35
C ASP A 683 14.29 8.61 -7.21
N ARG A 684 15.15 7.91 -6.47
CA ARG A 684 15.21 6.45 -6.46
C ARG A 684 14.89 5.82 -5.11
N PHE A 685 14.92 6.57 -4.03
CA PHE A 685 14.80 6.06 -2.65
C PHE A 685 15.78 4.90 -2.34
N MET A 686 17.00 4.98 -2.91
CA MET A 686 18.06 3.99 -2.75
C MET A 686 19.02 4.41 -1.62
N PHE A 687 18.49 4.47 -0.39
CA PHE A 687 19.24 4.98 0.77
C PHE A 687 20.47 4.15 1.10
N ASN A 688 20.38 2.83 0.89
CA ASN A 688 21.50 1.92 1.09
C ASN A 688 22.70 2.27 0.18
N THR A 689 22.46 2.62 -1.09
CA THR A 689 23.54 3.01 -2.01
C THR A 689 24.02 4.45 -1.76
N ALA A 690 23.14 5.34 -1.32
CA ALA A 690 23.50 6.68 -0.88
C ALA A 690 24.46 6.62 0.32
N ILE A 691 24.10 5.87 1.37
CA ILE A 691 24.94 5.67 2.55
C ILE A 691 26.29 5.00 2.18
N SER A 692 26.26 4.00 1.28
CA SER A 692 27.48 3.36 0.78
C SER A 692 28.43 4.38 0.13
N SER A 693 27.89 5.30 -0.67
CA SER A 693 28.70 6.36 -1.32
C SER A 693 29.28 7.35 -0.30
N VAL A 694 28.53 7.66 0.76
CA VAL A 694 29.06 8.47 1.87
C VAL A 694 30.20 7.72 2.59
N MET A 695 30.08 6.40 2.77
CA MET A 695 31.17 5.58 3.35
C MET A 695 32.42 5.59 2.47
N GLU A 696 32.29 5.56 1.14
CA GLU A 696 33.40 5.68 0.20
C GLU A 696 34.07 7.05 0.31
N LEU A 697 33.31 8.13 0.44
CA LEU A 697 33.85 9.47 0.67
C LEU A 697 34.63 9.54 1.98
N VAL A 698 34.12 8.97 3.06
CA VAL A 698 34.83 8.89 4.35
C VAL A 698 36.13 8.12 4.21
N ASN A 699 36.15 7.02 3.44
CA ASN A 699 37.39 6.28 3.16
C ASN A 699 38.41 7.13 2.40
N ALA A 700 37.96 7.88 1.39
CA ALA A 700 38.84 8.79 0.62
C ALA A 700 39.40 9.91 1.52
N PHE A 701 38.58 10.44 2.42
CA PHE A 701 39.02 11.45 3.38
C PHE A 701 40.06 10.89 4.38
N TYR A 702 39.89 9.65 4.85
CA TYR A 702 40.86 8.95 5.70
C TYR A 702 42.22 8.75 5.04
N ALA A 703 42.32 8.71 3.71
CA ALA A 703 43.58 8.61 3.00
C ALA A 703 44.54 9.80 3.27
N PHE A 704 43.96 10.92 3.78
CA PHE A 704 44.73 12.12 4.17
C PHE A 704 45.00 12.20 5.67
N GLN A 705 44.67 11.15 6.45
CA GLN A 705 44.84 11.17 7.91
C GLN A 705 46.26 11.52 8.37
N GLU A 706 47.29 11.12 7.62
CA GLU A 706 48.70 11.34 7.88
C GLU A 706 49.38 12.21 6.79
N LYS A 707 48.57 12.87 5.94
CA LYS A 707 49.08 13.71 4.85
C LYS A 707 48.59 15.14 5.01
N GLU A 708 49.25 16.06 4.36
CA GLU A 708 48.78 17.42 4.21
C GLU A 708 47.55 17.43 3.27
N LEU A 709 46.56 18.21 3.62
CA LEU A 709 45.35 18.42 2.85
C LEU A 709 45.07 19.92 2.79
N SER A 710 44.75 20.44 1.62
CA SER A 710 44.25 21.82 1.43
C SER A 710 43.16 22.14 2.43
N PRO A 711 43.31 23.17 3.28
CA PRO A 711 42.33 23.53 4.31
C PRO A 711 40.95 23.79 3.73
N ALA A 712 40.87 24.43 2.59
CA ALA A 712 39.61 24.74 1.96
C ALA A 712 38.91 23.46 1.38
N LEU A 713 39.66 22.54 0.79
CA LEU A 713 39.11 21.25 0.34
C LEU A 713 38.68 20.38 1.54
N ALA A 714 39.43 20.40 2.66
CA ALA A 714 39.02 19.72 3.88
C ALA A 714 37.71 20.28 4.42
N ARG A 715 37.54 21.60 4.40
CA ARG A 715 36.30 22.29 4.83
C ARG A 715 35.13 21.97 3.92
N GLU A 716 35.32 22.04 2.58
CA GLU A 716 34.30 21.66 1.61
C GLU A 716 33.85 20.21 1.80
N THR A 717 34.82 19.29 1.92
CA THR A 717 34.54 17.85 2.14
C THR A 717 33.79 17.62 3.43
N ALA A 718 34.19 18.24 4.54
CA ALA A 718 33.49 18.12 5.83
C ALA A 718 32.06 18.70 5.77
N SER A 719 31.89 19.88 5.17
CA SER A 719 30.60 20.52 5.02
C SER A 719 29.64 19.68 4.18
N ALA A 720 30.07 19.18 3.04
CA ALA A 720 29.25 18.33 2.18
C ALA A 720 28.92 16.97 2.82
N LEU A 721 29.92 16.34 3.46
CA LEU A 721 29.76 15.09 4.18
C LEU A 721 28.66 15.21 5.25
N LEU A 722 28.73 16.24 6.10
CA LEU A 722 27.76 16.44 7.18
C LEU A 722 26.36 16.72 6.63
N ARG A 723 26.25 17.55 5.60
CA ARG A 723 24.95 17.84 4.96
C ARG A 723 24.34 16.61 4.30
N MET A 724 25.12 15.78 3.63
CA MET A 724 24.62 14.53 3.02
C MET A 724 24.25 13.46 4.07
N LEU A 725 24.93 13.44 5.21
CA LEU A 725 24.69 12.47 6.27
C LEU A 725 23.55 12.91 7.21
N ALA A 726 23.25 14.22 7.29
CA ALA A 726 22.27 14.79 8.22
C ALA A 726 20.86 14.14 8.16
N PRO A 727 20.28 13.83 6.99
CA PRO A 727 19.00 13.14 6.94
C PRO A 727 19.03 11.72 7.55
N PHE A 728 20.17 11.05 7.51
CA PHE A 728 20.34 9.66 7.98
C PHE A 728 20.71 9.58 9.46
N ALA A 729 21.55 10.50 9.93
CA ALA A 729 22.10 10.54 11.29
C ALA A 729 22.09 12.00 11.81
N PRO A 730 20.90 12.53 12.19
CA PRO A 730 20.71 13.95 12.44
C PRO A 730 21.46 14.47 13.66
N HIS A 731 21.60 13.68 14.73
CA HIS A 731 22.19 14.17 15.98
C HIS A 731 23.70 14.33 15.89
N ILE A 732 24.42 13.32 15.42
CA ILE A 732 25.88 13.40 15.27
C ILE A 732 26.30 14.47 14.27
N THR A 733 25.50 14.67 13.21
CA THR A 733 25.81 15.69 12.21
C THR A 733 25.55 17.09 12.71
N GLU A 734 24.53 17.30 13.53
CA GLU A 734 24.26 18.58 14.17
C GLU A 734 25.35 18.93 15.19
N GLU A 735 25.79 17.98 16.02
CA GLU A 735 26.87 18.18 17.00
C GLU A 735 28.18 18.53 16.31
N LEU A 736 28.53 17.79 15.26
CA LEU A 736 29.75 18.07 14.49
C LEU A 736 29.63 19.39 13.71
N TRP A 737 28.43 19.74 13.25
CA TRP A 737 28.21 21.01 12.55
C TRP A 737 28.36 22.19 13.52
N GLU A 738 27.71 22.16 14.68
CA GLU A 738 27.85 23.19 15.71
C GLU A 738 29.34 23.40 16.07
N ARG A 739 30.07 22.30 16.12
CA ARG A 739 31.49 22.34 16.46
C ARG A 739 32.39 22.89 15.36
N LEU A 740 32.12 22.64 14.11
CA LEU A 740 33.00 22.98 12.96
C LEU A 740 32.55 24.22 12.19
N PHE A 741 31.27 24.54 12.22
CA PHE A 741 30.62 25.59 11.43
C PHE A 741 29.73 26.44 12.34
N THR A 742 28.79 27.20 11.72
CA THR A 742 27.84 28.03 12.46
C THR A 742 26.41 27.72 12.02
N GLY A 743 25.46 27.86 12.95
CA GLY A 743 24.06 27.54 12.76
C GLY A 743 23.78 26.04 12.75
N SER A 744 22.57 25.64 12.36
CA SER A 744 22.16 24.24 12.27
C SER A 744 22.50 23.62 10.90
N VAL A 745 22.92 22.36 10.87
CA VAL A 745 23.15 21.62 9.62
C VAL A 745 21.86 21.44 8.84
N HIS A 746 20.73 21.26 9.53
CA HIS A 746 19.41 21.05 8.91
C HIS A 746 18.84 22.32 8.26
N ALA A 747 19.34 23.50 8.66
CA ALA A 747 19.01 24.78 8.03
C ALA A 747 19.90 25.09 6.80
N GLN A 748 20.89 24.27 6.52
CA GLN A 748 21.77 24.47 5.36
C GLN A 748 21.12 23.98 4.08
N LYS A 749 21.50 24.61 2.96
CA LYS A 749 21.12 24.11 1.63
C LYS A 749 21.83 22.79 1.32
N TRP A 750 21.14 21.90 0.61
CA TRP A 750 21.75 20.69 0.10
C TRP A 750 23.01 20.98 -0.72
N PRO A 751 24.09 20.18 -0.61
CA PRO A 751 25.32 20.47 -1.31
C PRO A 751 25.14 20.35 -2.82
N ALA A 752 25.64 21.35 -3.55
CA ALA A 752 25.61 21.35 -5.01
C ALA A 752 26.79 20.56 -5.60
N CYS A 753 26.53 19.79 -6.64
CA CYS A 753 27.58 19.07 -7.37
C CYS A 753 28.24 20.02 -8.39
N ASP A 754 29.57 20.15 -8.31
CA ASP A 754 30.34 20.80 -9.37
C ASP A 754 30.65 19.79 -10.48
N ALA A 755 30.02 19.99 -11.64
CA ALA A 755 30.18 19.09 -12.78
C ALA A 755 31.64 19.07 -13.32
N SER A 756 32.41 20.15 -13.12
CA SER A 756 33.80 20.20 -13.56
C SER A 756 34.69 19.22 -12.79
N ALA A 757 34.34 18.93 -11.55
CA ALA A 757 35.08 17.97 -10.72
C ALA A 757 34.88 16.50 -11.17
N LEU A 758 33.86 16.21 -11.97
CA LEU A 758 33.53 14.86 -12.44
C LEU A 758 34.33 14.44 -13.67
N THR A 759 34.93 15.39 -14.39
CA THR A 759 35.75 15.10 -15.55
C THR A 759 37.05 14.44 -15.09
N ARG A 760 37.46 13.40 -15.76
CA ARG A 760 38.76 12.77 -15.60
C ARG A 760 39.65 13.25 -16.73
N ASP A 761 40.79 13.79 -16.41
CA ASP A 761 41.79 14.07 -17.41
C ASP A 761 42.37 12.78 -17.95
N GLU A 762 42.50 11.75 -17.11
CA GLU A 762 42.98 10.42 -17.47
C GLU A 762 42.00 9.32 -16.99
N ILE A 763 41.87 8.27 -17.80
CA ILE A 763 41.20 7.02 -17.45
C ILE A 763 42.16 5.84 -17.51
N GLU A 764 41.95 4.84 -16.65
CA GLU A 764 42.67 3.60 -16.68
C GLU A 764 41.96 2.59 -17.57
N VAL A 765 42.60 2.17 -18.65
CA VAL A 765 42.06 1.25 -19.64
C VAL A 765 42.80 -0.08 -19.55
N VAL A 766 42.08 -1.19 -19.62
CA VAL A 766 42.65 -2.52 -19.59
C VAL A 766 43.30 -2.86 -20.94
N LEU A 767 44.62 -3.12 -20.93
CA LEU A 767 45.31 -3.64 -22.11
C LEU A 767 45.24 -5.18 -22.15
N GLN A 768 44.70 -5.68 -23.24
CA GLN A 768 44.64 -7.11 -23.51
C GLN A 768 45.44 -7.45 -24.77
N ILE A 769 46.06 -8.62 -24.76
CA ILE A 769 46.69 -9.23 -25.97
C ILE A 769 45.98 -10.60 -26.19
N ASN A 770 45.39 -10.80 -27.34
CA ASN A 770 44.61 -12.01 -27.67
C ASN A 770 43.57 -12.36 -26.58
N GLY A 771 42.86 -11.35 -26.02
CA GLY A 771 41.83 -11.54 -24.99
C GLY A 771 42.37 -11.76 -23.58
N LYS A 772 43.69 -11.83 -23.37
CA LYS A 772 44.29 -11.98 -22.04
C LYS A 772 44.75 -10.63 -21.52
N VAL A 773 44.35 -10.27 -20.29
CA VAL A 773 44.82 -9.04 -19.61
C VAL A 773 46.30 -9.06 -19.44
N ARG A 774 47.00 -7.99 -19.87
CA ARG A 774 48.44 -7.82 -19.84
C ARG A 774 48.89 -6.58 -19.03
N GLY A 775 47.95 -5.76 -18.66
CA GLY A 775 48.23 -4.58 -17.87
C GLY A 775 47.03 -3.61 -17.90
N ARG A 776 47.24 -2.50 -17.20
CA ARG A 776 46.36 -1.34 -17.26
C ARG A 776 47.22 -0.13 -17.64
N VAL A 777 46.64 0.72 -18.44
CA VAL A 777 47.32 1.91 -18.98
C VAL A 777 46.47 3.15 -18.77
N LYS A 778 47.09 4.24 -18.36
CA LYS A 778 46.41 5.54 -18.23
C LYS A 778 46.46 6.26 -19.55
N ILE A 779 45.34 6.76 -20.01
CA ILE A 779 45.19 7.56 -21.22
C ILE A 779 44.22 8.73 -20.94
N ALA A 780 44.28 9.78 -21.75
CA ALA A 780 43.37 10.90 -21.62
C ALA A 780 41.89 10.42 -21.79
N ALA A 781 40.98 10.97 -20.99
CA ALA A 781 39.59 10.52 -20.91
C ALA A 781 38.74 10.95 -22.10
N ASP A 782 39.12 12.02 -22.79
CA ASP A 782 38.44 12.64 -23.91
C ASP A 782 38.78 12.04 -25.29
N LEU A 783 39.63 10.95 -25.29
CA LEU A 783 40.02 10.29 -26.54
C LEU A 783 38.84 9.53 -27.16
N ASP A 784 38.61 9.82 -28.44
CA ASP A 784 37.74 8.98 -29.25
C ASP A 784 38.31 7.57 -29.44
N ARG A 785 37.50 6.68 -30.01
CA ARG A 785 37.88 5.29 -30.21
C ARG A 785 39.17 5.14 -31.03
N GLU A 786 39.31 5.89 -32.10
CA GLU A 786 40.45 5.81 -33.03
C GLU A 786 41.73 6.35 -32.39
N ALA A 787 41.62 7.48 -31.68
CA ALA A 787 42.72 8.04 -30.89
C ALA A 787 43.18 7.08 -29.77
N MET A 788 42.21 6.49 -29.09
CA MET A 788 42.49 5.51 -28.02
C MET A 788 43.19 4.24 -28.57
N GLU A 789 42.72 3.68 -29.69
CA GLU A 789 43.37 2.54 -30.37
C GLU A 789 44.79 2.87 -30.76
N ARG A 790 45.03 4.03 -31.35
CA ARG A 790 46.36 4.51 -31.76
C ARG A 790 47.29 4.68 -30.56
N ILE A 791 46.86 5.48 -29.58
CA ILE A 791 47.71 5.84 -28.41
C ILE A 791 48.07 4.57 -27.62
N VAL A 792 47.11 3.71 -27.32
CA VAL A 792 47.36 2.48 -26.55
C VAL A 792 48.27 1.52 -27.30
N THR A 793 48.20 1.44 -28.60
CA THR A 793 49.05 0.58 -29.44
C THR A 793 50.50 1.12 -29.47
N GLU A 794 50.68 2.43 -29.36
CA GLU A 794 52.00 3.09 -29.37
C GLU A 794 52.70 3.09 -28.00
N LEU A 795 51.99 2.80 -26.90
CA LEU A 795 52.58 2.77 -25.56
C LEU A 795 53.73 1.76 -25.49
N PRO A 796 54.85 2.09 -24.77
CA PRO A 796 55.99 1.22 -24.62
C PRO A 796 55.64 -0.22 -24.21
N ARG A 797 54.66 -0.34 -23.29
CA ARG A 797 54.18 -1.64 -22.80
C ARG A 797 53.43 -2.43 -23.86
N ALA A 798 52.67 -1.80 -24.72
CA ALA A 798 51.96 -2.48 -25.80
C ALA A 798 52.95 -2.92 -26.89
N LYS A 799 53.92 -2.05 -27.22
CA LYS A 799 54.98 -2.39 -28.21
C LYS A 799 55.84 -3.57 -27.72
N GLU A 800 56.24 -3.58 -26.45
CA GLU A 800 57.00 -4.69 -25.83
C GLU A 800 56.21 -6.02 -25.95
N LEU A 801 54.91 -6.01 -25.73
CA LEU A 801 54.06 -7.21 -25.73
C LEU A 801 53.72 -7.71 -27.14
N THR A 802 53.86 -6.84 -28.14
CA THR A 802 53.59 -7.15 -29.56
C THR A 802 54.85 -7.28 -30.41
N GLU A 803 56.03 -7.10 -29.78
CA GLU A 803 57.33 -7.21 -30.49
C GLU A 803 57.49 -8.57 -31.23
N GLY A 804 57.88 -8.50 -32.48
CA GLY A 804 58.01 -9.68 -33.33
C GLY A 804 56.71 -10.34 -33.81
N LYS A 805 55.55 -9.74 -33.58
CA LYS A 805 54.23 -10.23 -33.98
C LYS A 805 53.55 -9.25 -34.93
N THR A 806 52.67 -9.79 -35.78
CA THR A 806 51.86 -8.99 -36.68
C THR A 806 50.53 -8.65 -35.97
N ILE A 807 50.20 -7.38 -35.83
CA ILE A 807 48.89 -6.93 -35.33
C ILE A 807 47.84 -7.20 -36.41
N VAL A 808 46.85 -8.07 -36.10
CA VAL A 808 45.78 -8.45 -37.01
C VAL A 808 44.60 -7.51 -36.86
N LYS A 809 44.30 -7.14 -35.65
CA LYS A 809 43.15 -6.28 -35.32
C LYS A 809 43.31 -5.66 -33.93
N VAL A 810 42.84 -4.42 -33.77
CA VAL A 810 42.66 -3.78 -32.46
C VAL A 810 41.17 -3.67 -32.20
N VAL A 811 40.74 -4.11 -31.02
CA VAL A 811 39.35 -4.01 -30.59
C VAL A 811 39.33 -3.12 -29.36
N CYS A 812 38.71 -1.95 -29.53
CA CYS A 812 38.60 -0.94 -28.48
C CYS A 812 37.15 -0.87 -27.99
N VAL A 813 36.97 -0.92 -26.66
CA VAL A 813 35.74 -0.51 -25.95
C VAL A 813 36.09 0.79 -25.24
N PRO A 814 35.57 1.93 -25.74
CA PRO A 814 35.90 3.25 -25.20
C PRO A 814 35.74 3.29 -23.67
N GLY A 815 36.73 3.86 -22.99
CA GLY A 815 36.74 4.00 -21.54
C GLY A 815 36.91 2.72 -20.73
N LYS A 816 37.07 1.54 -21.35
CA LYS A 816 37.14 0.25 -20.64
C LYS A 816 38.35 -0.61 -20.97
N LEU A 817 38.54 -0.93 -22.23
CA LEU A 817 39.63 -1.84 -22.63
C LEU A 817 40.05 -1.64 -24.09
N VAL A 818 41.31 -1.97 -24.34
CA VAL A 818 41.85 -2.18 -25.70
C VAL A 818 42.45 -3.56 -25.78
N ASN A 819 41.95 -4.37 -26.70
CA ASN A 819 42.46 -5.72 -26.99
C ASN A 819 43.18 -5.73 -28.34
N ILE A 820 44.51 -5.95 -28.31
CA ILE A 820 45.33 -6.08 -29.48
C ILE A 820 45.42 -7.58 -29.86
N VAL A 821 44.89 -7.90 -31.02
CA VAL A 821 44.94 -9.26 -31.54
C VAL A 821 46.20 -9.37 -32.43
N VAL A 822 47.11 -10.25 -32.04
CA VAL A 822 48.38 -10.49 -32.75
C VAL A 822 48.47 -11.93 -33.18
N LYS A 823 49.19 -12.12 -34.29
CA LYS A 823 49.51 -13.45 -34.87
C LYS A 823 51.03 -13.64 -34.95
#